data_4a4aefb61253a9dab067d15af874d002
#
_entry.id   4a4aefb61253a9dab067d15af874d002
#
_cell.length_a   1.000
_cell.length_b   1.000
_cell.length_c   1.000
_cell.angle_alpha   90.00
_cell.angle_beta   90.00
_cell.angle_gamma   90.00
#
_symmetry.space_group_name_H-M   'P 1'
#
loop_
_entity.id
_entity.type
_entity.pdbx_description
1 polymer ?
#
loop_
_entity_poly.entity_id
_entity_poly.type
_entity_poly.pdbx_seq_one_letter_code
_entity_poly.pdbx_strand_id
1 'polypeptide(L)'
;LVGLLLLFILLLIVFSIPAVQTSLAGKLTRTLRENNDVNIEIGRVSLSYFGDVKINEIFIEDHHQDTLIYTKELRTSILSLGNIINNSPNLGKTTLQQFKMRMHRYEGEDLDNMGIFISKLSSDSTASTKPFTLSVSNLQVLDGKYSFIDENNKYPEIIKFDELGINADDFIVEGPEIRAAIKLIRAHDKRGMQINRLSTDFLYNPTDMRLDSLEIITNNSEIFADIHLNYQEGDFGDFFNKVKINAAFKESQISSTDLGVFYDAFGKDEKLNLSSELSGTLNDLQLNDVQLFGLDRSALYGDLKLKGAFTGEPQDFQLSGTLRNFSSNYYDLVNFLPGILQGKLPQQLSTFGSVRVIGNTTITSSSVAMNVDINSQLGSAKAALTFSNLNDGDNAGYSGNLKVKDFNIGRLIENKQVGKTSFNLDIKGTGFTAENLNTQLRGQISKLGFKGYKYTNIRVIGNMRAPVFNGNLAINDPSLRMEFNGLADLSTEINNYDFEASVGYADLYKMNIINRDTISIFKGDVIMNMEGTSIDDAVGEILLLNTSYENPMDLYRFDDFSIKSSFTGDVRTIEVKSPDVISGQMKGRFKLSELQALFQNSIGSIYTNYEPNVITNNQYMEFDFDIYNKIVEVFYPDLTLSPNTFLRGRVESDESEFKLNFRSPRIDLFNNMFQEVNLQVDNTNPIYNTYFEADSVATGTYNFSEFSFINVTQRDTLFIRSEFKGGKFDRDVFNLNLFHTINKENQSVVGIQRSDLTFKNNTWYINQDRNKNNKFVFENSFRDITIDSLVMNHGNEEIRLSGAVRDSTYKNLQMEFSNVDLYKITPEIDSLDIGGRLNGKLDVLQEKGAYYPNTSMVIDSLAINNILLGNMQLDVSGNENLTNYTVNASLLKDEIESLSATGDINVKGGQPTIDLDIDLQKLNMA
;
A
#
# COMPACT_ATOMS: atom_id res chain seq x y z
N LEU A 1 14.81 -53.60 -3.21
CA LEU A 1 14.07 -54.44 -4.20
C LEU A 1 15.01 -55.38 -4.94
N VAL A 2 16.15 -54.90 -5.50
CA VAL A 2 17.20 -55.66 -6.15
C VAL A 2 17.83 -56.67 -5.19
N GLY A 3 18.12 -56.27 -3.95
CA GLY A 3 18.63 -57.17 -2.94
C GLY A 3 17.64 -58.29 -2.58
N LEU A 4 16.35 -57.96 -2.54
CA LEU A 4 15.28 -58.95 -2.27
C LEU A 4 15.17 -59.95 -3.42
N LEU A 5 15.35 -59.54 -4.66
CA LEU A 5 15.32 -60.34 -5.86
C LEU A 5 16.59 -61.20 -5.97
N LEU A 6 17.76 -60.60 -5.76
CA LEU A 6 19.06 -61.29 -5.73
C LEU A 6 19.08 -62.36 -4.63
N LEU A 7 18.48 -62.11 -3.52
CA LEU A 7 18.38 -63.08 -2.46
C LEU A 7 17.45 -64.22 -2.77
N PHE A 8 16.32 -63.99 -3.40
CA PHE A 8 15.45 -65.01 -3.85
C PHE A 8 16.16 -65.92 -4.85
N ILE A 9 16.96 -65.32 -5.71
CA ILE A 9 17.86 -66.05 -6.65
C ILE A 9 18.82 -66.97 -5.88
N LEU A 10 19.42 -66.43 -4.84
CA LEU A 10 20.34 -67.17 -4.01
C LEU A 10 19.69 -68.36 -3.32
N LEU A 11 18.51 -68.15 -2.73
CA LEU A 11 17.71 -69.24 -2.14
C LEU A 11 17.41 -70.32 -3.17
N LEU A 12 17.09 -69.95 -4.40
CA LEU A 12 16.82 -70.90 -5.49
C LEU A 12 18.08 -71.56 -6.06
N ILE A 13 19.22 -70.88 -6.11
CA ILE A 13 20.53 -71.44 -6.45
C ILE A 13 20.92 -72.50 -5.41
N VAL A 14 20.80 -72.24 -4.14
CA VAL A 14 21.07 -73.20 -3.07
C VAL A 14 20.20 -74.45 -3.22
N PHE A 15 18.97 -74.30 -3.69
CA PHE A 15 18.07 -75.44 -3.99
C PHE A 15 18.36 -76.20 -5.23
N SER A 16 18.98 -75.58 -6.24
CA SER A 16 19.30 -76.22 -7.52
C SER A 16 20.63 -76.99 -7.53
N ILE A 17 21.44 -76.85 -6.49
CA ILE A 17 22.65 -77.67 -6.33
C ILE A 17 22.24 -79.10 -6.10
N PRO A 18 22.67 -80.06 -6.97
CA PRO A 18 22.31 -81.51 -6.90
C PRO A 18 22.63 -82.18 -5.55
N ALA A 19 23.61 -81.67 -4.81
CA ALA A 19 24.03 -82.14 -3.49
C ALA A 19 22.94 -81.86 -2.39
N VAL A 20 22.02 -80.88 -2.64
CA VAL A 20 20.92 -80.56 -1.68
C VAL A 20 19.85 -81.63 -1.68
N GLN A 21 19.62 -82.26 -2.80
CA GLN A 21 18.54 -83.26 -2.94
C GLN A 21 18.86 -84.58 -2.25
N THR A 22 20.14 -84.95 -2.05
CA THR A 22 20.50 -86.31 -1.60
C THR A 22 20.95 -86.47 -0.16
N SER A 23 21.12 -85.41 0.57
CA SER A 23 21.59 -85.50 1.95
C SER A 23 20.91 -84.44 2.83
N LEU A 24 19.58 -84.55 2.85
CA LEU A 24 18.66 -83.74 3.66
C LEU A 24 19.30 -82.85 4.73
N ALA A 25 19.17 -81.57 4.55
CA ALA A 25 19.33 -80.43 5.45
C ALA A 25 20.69 -80.32 6.24
N GLY A 26 21.17 -81.38 6.84
CA GLY A 26 22.30 -81.31 7.79
C GLY A 26 23.72 -81.44 7.21
N LYS A 27 23.92 -82.01 6.01
CA LYS A 27 25.23 -82.08 5.39
C LYS A 27 25.57 -80.85 4.54
N LEU A 28 24.55 -80.25 3.90
CA LEU A 28 24.75 -79.12 3.00
C LEU A 28 25.07 -77.84 3.74
N THR A 29 24.34 -77.53 4.79
CA THR A 29 24.60 -76.34 5.60
C THR A 29 25.98 -76.41 6.26
N ARG A 30 26.46 -77.64 6.56
CA ARG A 30 27.79 -77.83 7.14
C ARG A 30 28.88 -77.56 6.08
N THR A 31 28.69 -78.04 4.84
CA THR A 31 29.64 -77.87 3.74
C THR A 31 29.74 -76.41 3.29
N LEU A 32 28.60 -75.67 3.27
CA LEU A 32 28.61 -74.24 2.95
C LEU A 32 29.28 -73.44 4.07
N ARG A 33 29.08 -73.82 5.28
CA ARG A 33 29.76 -73.16 6.46
C ARG A 33 31.28 -73.42 6.39
N GLU A 34 31.71 -74.65 6.09
CA GLU A 34 33.15 -75.00 6.05
C GLU A 34 33.91 -74.40 4.81
N ASN A 35 33.25 -74.32 3.66
CA ASN A 35 33.92 -73.90 2.43
C ASN A 35 33.75 -72.36 2.16
N ASN A 36 32.63 -71.77 2.55
CA ASN A 36 32.32 -70.40 2.15
C ASN A 36 32.15 -69.43 3.36
N ASP A 37 32.34 -69.93 4.58
CA ASP A 37 32.13 -69.14 5.80
C ASP A 37 30.75 -68.47 5.86
N VAL A 38 29.71 -69.20 5.45
CA VAL A 38 28.30 -68.75 5.46
C VAL A 38 27.48 -69.70 6.34
N ASN A 39 26.74 -69.12 7.25
CA ASN A 39 25.88 -69.91 8.15
C ASN A 39 24.44 -69.93 7.60
N ILE A 40 24.05 -71.09 7.10
CA ILE A 40 22.67 -71.34 6.63
C ILE A 40 22.06 -72.50 7.44
N GLU A 41 20.98 -72.26 8.07
CA GLU A 41 20.21 -73.23 8.82
C GLU A 41 18.87 -73.48 8.12
N ILE A 42 18.56 -74.78 7.93
CA ILE A 42 17.31 -75.22 7.31
C ILE A 42 16.65 -76.22 8.26
N GLY A 43 15.42 -75.92 8.61
CA GLY A 43 14.62 -76.77 9.47
C GLY A 43 14.11 -77.97 8.72
N ARG A 44 12.85 -78.32 8.74
CA ARG A 44 12.29 -79.52 8.15
C ARG A 44 12.00 -79.38 6.66
N VAL A 45 12.51 -80.21 5.83
CA VAL A 45 12.17 -80.34 4.38
C VAL A 45 11.17 -81.48 4.19
N SER A 46 10.09 -81.23 3.44
CA SER A 46 9.05 -82.24 3.09
C SER A 46 8.82 -82.19 1.59
N LEU A 47 8.95 -83.35 0.94
CA LEU A 47 8.71 -83.51 -0.49
C LEU A 47 7.45 -84.36 -0.68
N SER A 48 6.54 -83.85 -1.56
CA SER A 48 5.34 -84.56 -1.98
C SER A 48 5.62 -85.50 -3.14
N TYR A 49 4.88 -86.61 -3.36
CA TYR A 49 4.99 -87.50 -4.55
C TYR A 49 4.65 -86.79 -5.85
N PHE A 50 4.04 -85.62 -5.84
CA PHE A 50 3.68 -84.87 -7.03
C PHE A 50 4.68 -83.71 -7.34
N GLY A 51 5.81 -83.66 -6.64
CA GLY A 51 6.85 -82.68 -6.87
C GLY A 51 6.69 -81.41 -6.02
N ASP A 52 5.78 -81.33 -5.07
CA ASP A 52 5.67 -80.20 -4.17
C ASP A 52 6.71 -80.31 -3.05
N VAL A 53 7.41 -79.21 -2.81
CA VAL A 53 8.48 -79.08 -1.85
C VAL A 53 8.02 -78.06 -0.80
N LYS A 54 8.11 -78.46 0.45
CA LYS A 54 7.85 -77.59 1.58
C LYS A 54 9.05 -77.60 2.53
N ILE A 55 9.58 -76.36 2.81
CA ILE A 55 10.67 -76.15 3.76
C ILE A 55 10.17 -75.26 4.85
N ASN A 56 10.34 -75.70 6.09
CA ASN A 56 10.05 -74.92 7.26
C ASN A 56 11.34 -74.36 7.86
N GLU A 57 11.33 -73.11 8.20
CA GLU A 57 12.41 -72.39 8.86
C GLU A 57 13.74 -72.42 8.07
N ILE A 58 13.90 -71.36 7.27
CA ILE A 58 15.19 -71.08 6.62
C ILE A 58 15.74 -69.86 7.34
N PHE A 59 16.99 -69.98 7.81
CA PHE A 59 17.66 -68.93 8.55
C PHE A 59 19.08 -68.77 7.96
N ILE A 60 19.43 -67.53 7.64
CA ILE A 60 20.75 -67.16 7.08
C ILE A 60 21.29 -66.02 7.92
N GLU A 61 22.51 -66.18 8.42
CA GLU A 61 23.24 -65.18 9.15
C GLU A 61 24.21 -64.42 8.22
N ASP A 62 24.45 -63.21 8.54
CA ASP A 62 25.53 -62.39 7.89
C ASP A 62 26.90 -62.67 8.54
N HIS A 63 27.93 -61.94 8.10
CA HIS A 63 29.30 -62.06 8.58
C HIS A 63 29.49 -61.56 10.04
N HIS A 64 28.53 -60.82 10.59
CA HIS A 64 28.49 -60.43 11.98
C HIS A 64 27.58 -61.31 12.83
N GLN A 65 27.09 -62.44 12.27
CA GLN A 65 26.18 -63.39 12.93
C GLN A 65 24.80 -62.81 13.25
N ASP A 66 24.42 -61.74 12.57
CA ASP A 66 23.05 -61.20 12.62
C ASP A 66 22.15 -61.84 11.56
N THR A 67 20.84 -61.74 11.70
CA THR A 67 19.88 -62.26 10.77
C THR A 67 19.95 -61.46 9.45
N LEU A 68 20.48 -62.11 8.38
CA LEU A 68 20.37 -61.58 7.06
C LEU A 68 19.00 -61.91 6.47
N ILE A 69 18.60 -63.21 6.56
CA ILE A 69 17.32 -63.68 6.04
C ILE A 69 16.69 -64.71 6.96
N TYR A 70 15.39 -64.62 7.06
CA TYR A 70 14.56 -65.62 7.67
C TYR A 70 13.27 -65.83 6.88
N THR A 71 12.86 -67.08 6.66
CA THR A 71 11.50 -67.40 6.23
C THR A 71 10.97 -68.60 7.04
N LYS A 72 9.76 -68.44 7.56
CA LYS A 72 9.13 -69.50 8.30
C LYS A 72 8.75 -70.72 7.46
N GLU A 73 8.33 -70.47 6.22
CA GLU A 73 7.88 -71.48 5.32
C GLU A 73 8.15 -71.11 3.86
N LEU A 74 8.76 -71.98 3.14
CA LEU A 74 8.84 -71.92 1.68
C LEU A 74 8.08 -73.12 1.09
N ARG A 75 7.17 -72.86 0.16
CA ARG A 75 6.47 -73.92 -0.63
C ARG A 75 6.75 -73.66 -2.11
N THR A 76 7.05 -74.75 -2.85
CA THR A 76 7.23 -74.68 -4.30
C THR A 76 6.85 -76.01 -4.92
N SER A 77 6.60 -76.04 -6.22
CA SER A 77 6.41 -77.24 -7.01
C SER A 77 7.50 -77.35 -8.09
N ILE A 78 8.01 -78.57 -8.28
CA ILE A 78 9.02 -78.85 -9.29
C ILE A 78 8.29 -79.28 -10.55
N LEU A 79 8.40 -78.46 -11.64
CA LEU A 79 7.72 -78.73 -12.92
C LEU A 79 8.47 -79.71 -13.78
N SER A 80 9.81 -79.85 -13.62
CA SER A 80 10.68 -80.75 -14.35
C SER A 80 11.87 -81.24 -13.53
N LEU A 81 11.88 -82.51 -13.14
CA LEU A 81 13.02 -83.11 -12.45
C LEU A 81 14.32 -83.20 -13.38
N GLY A 82 14.11 -83.39 -14.67
CA GLY A 82 15.24 -83.38 -15.63
C GLY A 82 15.96 -82.04 -15.71
N ASN A 83 15.24 -80.94 -15.58
CA ASN A 83 15.81 -79.59 -15.58
C ASN A 83 16.68 -79.32 -14.36
N ILE A 84 16.30 -79.84 -13.22
CA ILE A 84 17.11 -79.73 -11.98
C ILE A 84 18.43 -80.38 -12.11
N ILE A 85 18.43 -81.60 -12.70
CA ILE A 85 19.66 -82.40 -12.96
C ILE A 85 20.57 -81.64 -13.94
N ASN A 86 20.04 -80.90 -14.90
CA ASN A 86 20.73 -80.10 -15.89
C ASN A 86 21.08 -78.65 -15.46
N ASN A 87 21.07 -78.36 -14.15
CA ASN A 87 21.38 -77.02 -13.63
C ASN A 87 20.40 -75.92 -14.09
N SER A 88 19.19 -76.30 -14.46
CA SER A 88 18.18 -75.36 -14.99
C SER A 88 16.80 -75.60 -14.29
N PRO A 89 16.68 -75.43 -12.98
CA PRO A 89 15.46 -75.71 -12.23
C PRO A 89 14.27 -74.89 -12.78
N ASN A 90 13.15 -75.56 -12.97
CA ASN A 90 11.87 -74.97 -13.36
C ASN A 90 10.84 -75.28 -12.27
N LEU A 91 10.44 -74.23 -11.57
CA LEU A 91 9.55 -74.27 -10.43
C LEU A 91 8.20 -73.64 -10.81
N GLY A 92 7.17 -74.24 -10.29
CA GLY A 92 5.84 -73.69 -10.43
C GLY A 92 5.61 -72.53 -9.44
N LYS A 93 4.43 -72.51 -8.86
CA LYS A 93 4.10 -71.50 -7.87
C LYS A 93 4.98 -71.62 -6.63
N THR A 94 5.72 -70.61 -6.27
CA THR A 94 6.63 -70.57 -5.09
C THR A 94 6.12 -69.52 -4.11
N THR A 95 5.90 -69.92 -2.87
CA THR A 95 5.38 -69.05 -1.82
C THR A 95 6.33 -68.99 -0.63
N LEU A 96 6.71 -67.79 -0.17
CA LEU A 96 7.45 -67.51 1.04
C LEU A 96 6.53 -66.92 2.11
N GLN A 97 6.45 -67.52 3.26
CA GLN A 97 5.61 -67.00 4.37
C GLN A 97 6.50 -66.50 5.51
N GLN A 98 6.08 -65.33 6.08
CA GLN A 98 6.79 -64.65 7.16
C GLN A 98 8.27 -64.47 6.82
N PHE A 99 8.49 -63.92 5.61
CA PHE A 99 9.79 -63.62 5.11
C PHE A 99 10.36 -62.39 5.79
N LYS A 100 11.60 -62.47 6.27
CA LYS A 100 12.33 -61.31 6.83
C LYS A 100 13.67 -61.20 6.14
N MET A 101 14.02 -59.98 5.73
CA MET A 101 15.31 -59.63 5.18
C MET A 101 15.84 -58.38 5.82
N ARG A 102 17.06 -58.45 6.35
CA ARG A 102 17.75 -57.32 6.96
C ARG A 102 19.05 -57.08 6.21
N MET A 103 19.04 -56.08 5.35
CA MET A 103 20.26 -55.53 4.75
C MET A 103 20.90 -54.58 5.72
N HIS A 104 22.19 -54.71 5.96
CA HIS A 104 22.93 -53.91 6.94
C HIS A 104 24.34 -53.62 6.37
N ARG A 105 24.67 -52.30 6.25
CA ARG A 105 26.03 -51.88 6.03
C ARG A 105 26.54 -51.39 7.40
N TYR A 106 27.53 -52.13 7.92
CA TYR A 106 28.10 -51.78 9.23
C TYR A 106 29.08 -50.62 9.15
N GLU A 107 29.35 -49.94 10.26
CA GLU A 107 30.23 -48.79 10.34
C GLU A 107 31.62 -49.12 9.79
N GLY A 108 32.10 -48.35 8.82
CA GLY A 108 33.40 -48.49 8.15
C GLY A 108 33.46 -49.57 7.06
N GLU A 109 32.39 -50.27 6.72
CA GLU A 109 32.30 -51.21 5.63
C GLU A 109 31.85 -50.57 4.31
N ASP A 110 32.50 -50.96 3.17
CA ASP A 110 32.13 -50.49 1.85
C ASP A 110 30.93 -51.21 1.24
N LEU A 111 30.74 -52.49 1.59
CA LEU A 111 29.63 -53.32 1.11
C LEU A 111 28.63 -53.61 2.25
N ASP A 112 27.37 -53.78 1.89
CA ASP A 112 26.37 -54.30 2.80
C ASP A 112 26.54 -55.81 3.04
N ASN A 113 25.92 -56.35 4.09
CA ASN A 113 26.01 -57.74 4.50
C ASN A 113 25.52 -58.73 3.40
N MET A 114 24.60 -58.27 2.52
CA MET A 114 24.15 -59.07 1.36
C MET A 114 25.25 -59.14 0.29
N GLY A 115 25.87 -58.00 -0.02
CA GLY A 115 27.00 -57.95 -0.98
C GLY A 115 28.15 -58.86 -0.52
N ILE A 116 28.49 -58.83 0.78
CA ILE A 116 29.52 -59.71 1.37
C ILE A 116 29.08 -61.16 1.29
N PHE A 117 27.83 -61.47 1.58
CA PHE A 117 27.29 -62.81 1.52
C PHE A 117 27.35 -63.39 0.07
N ILE A 118 26.98 -62.59 -0.94
CA ILE A 118 27.03 -62.97 -2.35
C ILE A 118 28.52 -63.19 -2.79
N SER A 119 29.43 -62.33 -2.39
CA SER A 119 30.86 -62.45 -2.73
C SER A 119 31.47 -63.76 -2.19
N LYS A 120 31.11 -64.12 -0.92
CA LYS A 120 31.53 -65.39 -0.31
C LYS A 120 31.02 -66.63 -1.09
N LEU A 121 29.84 -66.55 -1.64
CA LEU A 121 29.28 -67.65 -2.43
C LEU A 121 29.78 -67.75 -3.87
N SER A 122 30.22 -66.64 -4.46
CA SER A 122 30.70 -66.57 -5.83
C SER A 122 32.20 -67.02 -5.98
N SER A 123 32.96 -67.13 -4.91
CA SER A 123 34.40 -67.44 -4.94
C SER A 123 34.76 -68.85 -5.32
N ASP A 124 33.83 -69.80 -5.42
CA ASP A 124 34.12 -71.28 -5.63
C ASP A 124 33.52 -71.89 -6.90
N SER A 125 33.23 -71.08 -7.95
CA SER A 125 32.71 -71.67 -9.18
C SER A 125 33.82 -72.07 -10.16
N THR A 126 34.42 -73.28 -9.98
CA THR A 126 35.15 -73.96 -11.04
C THR A 126 34.19 -74.43 -12.13
N ALA A 127 34.23 -73.68 -13.27
CA ALA A 127 33.91 -74.08 -14.64
C ALA A 127 32.69 -74.97 -14.88
N SER A 128 31.50 -74.39 -14.89
CA SER A 128 30.41 -74.89 -15.75
C SER A 128 30.32 -74.09 -17.04
N THR A 129 30.35 -74.72 -18.22
CA THR A 129 30.23 -74.05 -19.50
C THR A 129 28.82 -73.57 -19.87
N LYS A 130 27.83 -73.84 -19.04
CA LYS A 130 26.44 -73.40 -19.25
C LYS A 130 26.01 -72.46 -18.11
N PRO A 131 25.44 -71.29 -18.43
CA PRO A 131 24.92 -70.39 -17.41
C PRO A 131 23.84 -71.10 -16.62
N PHE A 132 23.83 -70.87 -15.33
CA PHE A 132 22.73 -71.29 -14.44
C PHE A 132 21.42 -70.64 -14.87
N THR A 133 20.36 -71.42 -15.04
CA THR A 133 19.00 -70.89 -15.33
C THR A 133 18.00 -71.35 -14.33
N LEU A 134 17.29 -70.45 -13.72
CA LEU A 134 16.16 -70.71 -12.80
C LEU A 134 14.93 -70.06 -13.36
N SER A 135 13.84 -70.79 -13.46
CA SER A 135 12.54 -70.21 -13.76
C SER A 135 11.51 -70.56 -12.68
N VAL A 136 10.71 -69.56 -12.29
CA VAL A 136 9.60 -69.68 -11.36
C VAL A 136 8.38 -69.09 -12.01
N SER A 137 7.30 -69.90 -12.21
CA SER A 137 6.14 -69.44 -12.95
C SER A 137 5.36 -68.34 -12.19
N ASN A 138 5.27 -68.40 -10.86
CA ASN A 138 4.69 -67.39 -10.02
C ASN A 138 5.37 -67.39 -8.62
N LEU A 139 5.91 -66.25 -8.24
CA LEU A 139 6.57 -66.01 -6.98
C LEU A 139 5.66 -65.21 -6.07
N GLN A 140 5.42 -65.72 -4.83
CA GLN A 140 4.64 -65.03 -3.84
C GLN A 140 5.40 -64.87 -2.50
N VAL A 141 5.41 -63.65 -1.96
CA VAL A 141 5.87 -63.37 -0.57
C VAL A 141 4.67 -62.92 0.24
N LEU A 142 4.45 -63.58 1.34
CA LEU A 142 3.33 -63.32 2.28
C LEU A 142 3.88 -62.95 3.67
N ASP A 143 3.32 -61.89 4.28
CA ASP A 143 3.75 -61.40 5.61
C ASP A 143 5.30 -61.13 5.66
N GLY A 144 5.81 -60.48 4.65
CA GLY A 144 7.23 -60.17 4.57
C GLY A 144 7.60 -58.93 5.39
N LYS A 145 8.87 -58.86 5.79
CA LYS A 145 9.51 -57.67 6.36
C LYS A 145 10.84 -57.43 5.68
N TYR A 146 11.10 -56.16 5.40
CA TYR A 146 12.36 -55.73 4.84
C TYR A 146 12.92 -54.51 5.56
N SER A 147 14.21 -54.50 5.89
CA SER A 147 14.88 -53.33 6.40
C SER A 147 16.26 -53.15 5.72
N PHE A 148 16.63 -51.89 5.48
CA PHE A 148 17.96 -51.50 5.08
C PHE A 148 18.50 -50.45 6.06
N ILE A 149 19.62 -50.79 6.71
CA ILE A 149 20.32 -49.97 7.69
C ILE A 149 21.72 -49.70 7.15
N ASP A 150 22.16 -48.44 7.12
CA ASP A 150 23.52 -48.03 6.76
C ASP A 150 24.10 -47.16 7.86
N GLU A 151 25.01 -47.74 8.68
CA GLU A 151 25.59 -47.07 9.84
C GLU A 151 26.57 -45.94 9.46
N ASN A 152 27.01 -45.90 8.19
CA ASN A 152 27.84 -44.81 7.67
C ASN A 152 27.05 -43.53 7.38
N ASN A 153 25.73 -43.58 7.46
CA ASN A 153 24.87 -42.44 7.24
C ASN A 153 24.44 -41.76 8.56
N LYS A 154 24.25 -40.46 8.54
CA LYS A 154 23.72 -39.67 9.66
C LYS A 154 22.38 -40.18 10.21
N TYR A 155 21.60 -40.80 9.35
CA TYR A 155 20.32 -41.45 9.68
C TYR A 155 20.40 -42.91 9.23
N PRO A 156 20.81 -43.83 10.08
CA PRO A 156 21.14 -45.23 9.72
C PRO A 156 19.99 -46.02 9.10
N GLU A 157 18.77 -45.92 9.63
CA GLU A 157 17.60 -46.66 9.14
C GLU A 157 17.05 -45.98 7.87
N ILE A 158 17.47 -46.44 6.70
CA ILE A 158 17.10 -45.85 5.40
C ILE A 158 15.70 -46.29 4.97
N ILE A 159 15.41 -47.60 5.05
CA ILE A 159 14.13 -48.19 4.64
C ILE A 159 13.71 -49.25 5.65
N LYS A 160 12.41 -49.27 5.97
CA LYS A 160 11.82 -50.31 6.78
C LYS A 160 10.37 -50.57 6.41
N PHE A 161 10.18 -51.69 5.74
CA PHE A 161 8.85 -52.13 5.34
C PHE A 161 8.38 -53.28 6.24
N ASP A 162 7.21 -53.10 6.83
CA ASP A 162 6.41 -54.14 7.45
C ASP A 162 5.27 -54.55 6.48
N GLU A 163 4.69 -55.72 6.65
CA GLU A 163 3.60 -56.25 5.82
C GLU A 163 3.91 -56.31 4.31
N LEU A 164 5.16 -56.70 4.00
CA LEU A 164 5.60 -56.85 2.62
C LEU A 164 4.90 -58.04 1.96
N GLY A 165 4.18 -57.78 0.87
CA GLY A 165 3.56 -58.74 0.00
C GLY A 165 4.13 -58.61 -1.43
N ILE A 166 4.57 -59.72 -2.05
CA ILE A 166 5.03 -59.70 -3.43
C ILE A 166 4.29 -60.79 -4.22
N ASN A 167 3.89 -60.45 -5.46
CA ASN A 167 3.42 -61.40 -6.48
C ASN A 167 4.04 -61.06 -7.81
N ALA A 168 4.83 -61.98 -8.33
CA ALA A 168 5.51 -61.81 -9.60
C ALA A 168 5.38 -63.07 -10.46
N ASP A 169 5.10 -62.91 -11.76
CA ASP A 169 5.03 -63.94 -12.74
C ASP A 169 6.34 -63.99 -13.50
N ASP A 170 6.58 -65.14 -14.14
CA ASP A 170 7.72 -65.38 -15.09
C ASP A 170 9.06 -64.90 -14.52
N PHE A 171 9.32 -65.25 -13.24
CA PHE A 171 10.57 -64.93 -12.59
C PHE A 171 11.67 -65.86 -13.17
N ILE A 172 12.61 -65.26 -13.90
CA ILE A 172 13.68 -65.97 -14.60
C ILE A 172 15.02 -65.40 -14.18
N VAL A 173 15.95 -66.26 -13.84
CA VAL A 173 17.38 -65.98 -13.67
C VAL A 173 18.17 -66.77 -14.69
N GLU A 174 18.91 -66.06 -15.49
CA GLU A 174 19.78 -66.64 -16.51
C GLU A 174 21.21 -66.04 -16.41
N GLY A 175 22.11 -66.81 -15.78
CA GLY A 175 23.41 -66.26 -15.42
C GLY A 175 23.25 -65.03 -14.51
N PRO A 176 23.84 -63.87 -14.88
CA PRO A 176 23.70 -62.65 -14.09
C PRO A 176 22.42 -61.84 -14.40
N GLU A 177 21.59 -62.28 -15.35
CA GLU A 177 20.36 -61.58 -15.75
C GLU A 177 19.15 -62.06 -14.94
N ILE A 178 18.27 -61.16 -14.56
CA ILE A 178 17.03 -61.44 -13.83
C ILE A 178 15.89 -60.73 -14.54
N ARG A 179 14.82 -61.47 -14.82
CA ARG A 179 13.58 -60.95 -15.40
C ARG A 179 12.40 -61.36 -14.53
N ALA A 180 11.42 -60.48 -14.42
CA ALA A 180 10.16 -60.83 -13.73
C ALA A 180 9.05 -59.85 -14.16
N ALA A 181 7.85 -60.38 -14.37
CA ALA A 181 6.64 -59.54 -14.45
C ALA A 181 6.08 -59.34 -13.06
N ILE A 182 6.48 -58.27 -12.40
CA ILE A 182 5.98 -57.93 -11.05
C ILE A 182 4.54 -57.43 -11.16
N LYS A 183 3.59 -58.19 -10.67
CA LYS A 183 2.16 -57.86 -10.71
C LYS A 183 1.73 -57.06 -9.48
N LEU A 184 2.39 -57.29 -8.36
CA LEU A 184 2.05 -56.60 -7.13
C LEU A 184 3.20 -56.66 -6.12
N ILE A 185 3.63 -55.50 -5.65
CA ILE A 185 4.31 -55.34 -4.37
C ILE A 185 3.42 -54.49 -3.49
N ARG A 186 3.17 -54.90 -2.29
CA ARG A 186 2.57 -54.14 -1.20
C ARG A 186 3.56 -54.00 -0.06
N ALA A 187 3.64 -52.81 0.52
CA ALA A 187 4.53 -52.60 1.66
C ALA A 187 4.01 -51.43 2.51
N HIS A 188 4.25 -51.53 3.81
CA HIS A 188 3.98 -50.45 4.73
C HIS A 188 5.28 -49.92 5.35
N ASP A 189 5.57 -48.61 5.14
CA ASP A 189 6.70 -47.92 5.78
C ASP A 189 6.26 -47.36 7.13
N LYS A 190 7.04 -47.59 8.20
CA LYS A 190 6.76 -47.08 9.54
C LYS A 190 6.60 -45.55 9.62
N ARG A 191 7.18 -44.79 8.70
CA ARG A 191 7.07 -43.32 8.61
C ARG A 191 5.71 -42.85 8.06
N GLY A 192 4.82 -43.82 7.68
CA GLY A 192 3.43 -43.58 7.30
C GLY A 192 3.14 -43.71 5.80
N MET A 193 4.13 -44.00 4.93
CA MET A 193 3.88 -44.29 3.53
C MET A 193 3.43 -45.76 3.36
N GLN A 194 2.32 -45.96 2.69
CA GLN A 194 1.83 -47.30 2.34
C GLN A 194 1.82 -47.44 0.83
N ILE A 195 2.60 -48.39 0.32
CA ILE A 195 2.55 -48.84 -1.07
C ILE A 195 1.42 -49.85 -1.19
N ASN A 196 0.32 -49.46 -1.82
CA ASN A 196 -0.82 -50.35 -2.07
C ASN A 196 -0.58 -51.29 -3.27
N ARG A 197 0.14 -50.75 -4.26
CA ARG A 197 0.51 -51.51 -5.45
C ARG A 197 1.80 -50.94 -6.03
N LEU A 198 2.73 -51.81 -6.35
CA LEU A 198 3.81 -51.55 -7.30
C LEU A 198 3.78 -52.66 -8.28
N SER A 199 3.70 -52.34 -9.57
CA SER A 199 3.79 -53.33 -10.68
C SER A 199 4.73 -52.82 -11.75
N THR A 200 5.49 -53.69 -12.41
CA THR A 200 6.44 -53.37 -13.45
C THR A 200 6.93 -54.63 -14.18
N ASP A 201 7.32 -54.51 -15.42
CA ASP A 201 8.15 -55.51 -16.10
C ASP A 201 9.63 -55.21 -15.76
N PHE A 202 10.22 -56.10 -14.99
CA PHE A 202 11.53 -55.92 -14.40
C PHE A 202 12.62 -56.68 -15.13
N LEU A 203 13.71 -56.00 -15.42
CA LEU A 203 14.94 -56.56 -15.92
C LEU A 203 16.12 -56.07 -15.08
N TYR A 204 17.03 -56.97 -14.73
CA TYR A 204 18.31 -56.64 -14.11
C TYR A 204 19.43 -57.44 -14.76
N ASN A 205 20.56 -56.79 -15.04
CA ASN A 205 21.83 -57.41 -15.35
C ASN A 205 22.98 -56.59 -14.72
N PRO A 206 24.25 -57.00 -14.79
CA PRO A 206 25.36 -56.27 -14.11
C PRO A 206 25.58 -54.83 -14.59
N THR A 207 24.99 -54.39 -15.69
CA THR A 207 25.17 -53.04 -16.26
C THR A 207 23.89 -52.28 -16.52
N ASP A 208 22.73 -52.93 -16.41
CA ASP A 208 21.45 -52.34 -16.75
C ASP A 208 20.35 -52.88 -15.84
N MET A 209 19.49 -51.99 -15.38
CA MET A 209 18.24 -52.31 -14.65
C MET A 209 17.10 -51.54 -15.27
N ARG A 210 16.01 -52.24 -15.60
CA ARG A 210 14.81 -51.63 -16.20
C ARG A 210 13.58 -51.95 -15.36
N LEU A 211 12.76 -50.92 -15.23
CA LEU A 211 11.41 -51.01 -14.66
C LEU A 211 10.48 -50.42 -15.73
N ASP A 212 10.06 -51.27 -16.68
CA ASP A 212 9.20 -50.83 -17.76
C ASP A 212 7.74 -50.87 -17.28
N SER A 213 6.92 -49.91 -17.72
CA SER A 213 5.53 -49.78 -17.31
C SER A 213 5.35 -49.79 -15.77
N LEU A 214 6.23 -49.10 -15.07
CA LEU A 214 6.17 -48.97 -13.62
C LEU A 214 4.93 -48.24 -13.20
N GLU A 215 4.12 -48.86 -12.34
CA GLU A 215 2.99 -48.30 -11.66
C GLU A 215 3.22 -48.37 -10.14
N ILE A 216 3.23 -47.24 -9.44
CA ILE A 216 3.28 -47.16 -7.96
C ILE A 216 2.04 -46.43 -7.49
N ILE A 217 1.22 -47.12 -6.71
CA ILE A 217 0.05 -46.55 -6.03
C ILE A 217 0.29 -46.61 -4.52
N THR A 218 0.33 -45.43 -3.92
CA THR A 218 0.37 -45.29 -2.45
C THR A 218 -1.02 -44.90 -1.92
N ASN A 219 -1.12 -44.49 -0.68
CA ASN A 219 -2.36 -43.90 -0.13
C ASN A 219 -2.64 -42.51 -0.72
N ASN A 220 -1.58 -41.78 -1.18
CA ASN A 220 -1.68 -40.36 -1.54
C ASN A 220 -1.20 -40.09 -2.97
N SER A 221 -0.37 -40.97 -3.54
CA SER A 221 0.27 -40.79 -4.85
C SER A 221 -0.05 -41.90 -5.82
N GLU A 222 -0.03 -41.55 -7.13
CA GLU A 222 -0.13 -42.49 -8.26
C GLU A 222 1.00 -42.16 -9.25
N ILE A 223 1.98 -43.04 -9.41
CA ILE A 223 3.18 -42.79 -10.21
C ILE A 223 3.22 -43.78 -11.35
N PHE A 224 3.35 -43.29 -12.57
CA PHE A 224 3.51 -44.05 -13.79
C PHE A 224 4.81 -43.63 -14.48
N ALA A 225 5.72 -44.59 -14.67
CA ALA A 225 7.02 -44.30 -15.27
C ALA A 225 7.61 -45.48 -16.00
N ASP A 226 8.54 -45.17 -16.90
CA ASP A 226 9.53 -46.15 -17.38
C ASP A 226 10.89 -45.70 -16.83
N ILE A 227 11.61 -46.59 -16.12
CA ILE A 227 12.88 -46.25 -15.47
C ILE A 227 13.96 -47.22 -15.92
N HIS A 228 15.06 -46.69 -16.47
CA HIS A 228 16.24 -47.40 -16.86
C HIS A 228 17.46 -46.89 -16.11
N LEU A 229 18.14 -47.76 -15.41
CA LEU A 229 19.38 -47.46 -14.69
C LEU A 229 20.55 -48.12 -15.44
N ASN A 230 21.56 -47.34 -15.80
CA ASN A 230 22.77 -47.79 -16.42
C ASN A 230 23.97 -47.60 -15.48
N TYR A 231 24.74 -48.64 -15.24
CA TYR A 231 25.82 -48.64 -14.24
C TYR A 231 26.89 -49.67 -14.59
N GLN A 232 27.99 -49.66 -13.85
CA GLN A 232 29.02 -50.68 -13.87
C GLN A 232 29.05 -51.41 -12.51
N GLU A 233 29.72 -52.53 -12.46
CA GLU A 233 29.91 -53.26 -11.21
C GLU A 233 30.57 -52.36 -10.13
N GLY A 234 29.96 -52.29 -8.95
CA GLY A 234 30.39 -51.43 -7.86
C GLY A 234 29.81 -50.02 -7.86
N ASP A 235 29.16 -49.54 -8.91
CA ASP A 235 28.62 -48.17 -9.01
C ASP A 235 27.48 -47.92 -8.02
N PHE A 236 26.78 -48.94 -7.58
CA PHE A 236 25.76 -48.82 -6.52
C PHE A 236 26.35 -48.38 -5.18
N GLY A 237 27.67 -48.54 -4.94
CA GLY A 237 28.36 -47.98 -3.81
C GLY A 237 28.39 -46.45 -3.78
N ASP A 238 28.33 -45.85 -4.98
CA ASP A 238 28.26 -44.41 -5.19
C ASP A 238 27.10 -44.06 -6.14
N PHE A 239 25.90 -44.48 -5.75
CA PHE A 239 24.68 -44.41 -6.56
C PHE A 239 24.39 -43.01 -7.09
N PHE A 240 24.55 -41.97 -6.25
CA PHE A 240 24.22 -40.61 -6.62
C PHE A 240 25.10 -40.02 -7.71
N ASN A 241 26.34 -40.46 -7.81
CA ASN A 241 27.31 -39.91 -8.78
C ASN A 241 27.54 -40.81 -10.02
N LYS A 242 27.34 -42.11 -9.88
CA LYS A 242 27.76 -43.07 -10.91
C LYS A 242 26.60 -43.73 -11.66
N VAL A 243 25.50 -44.03 -10.99
CA VAL A 243 24.34 -44.66 -11.61
C VAL A 243 23.61 -43.67 -12.49
N LYS A 244 23.57 -43.90 -13.80
CA LYS A 244 22.83 -43.05 -14.74
C LYS A 244 21.39 -43.50 -14.81
N ILE A 245 20.49 -42.57 -14.61
CA ILE A 245 19.04 -42.75 -14.65
C ILE A 245 18.54 -42.19 -15.98
N ASN A 246 17.72 -42.97 -16.69
CA ASN A 246 16.87 -42.50 -17.78
C ASN A 246 15.45 -42.88 -17.39
N ALA A 247 14.61 -41.89 -17.12
CA ALA A 247 13.25 -42.13 -16.67
C ALA A 247 12.23 -41.25 -17.40
N ALA A 248 11.08 -41.81 -17.73
CA ALA A 248 9.99 -41.09 -18.35
C ALA A 248 8.74 -41.21 -17.43
N PHE A 249 8.40 -40.12 -16.77
CA PHE A 249 7.18 -40.01 -15.95
C PHE A 249 6.01 -39.60 -16.82
N LYS A 250 4.88 -40.30 -16.71
CA LYS A 250 3.67 -40.09 -17.51
C LYS A 250 2.51 -39.84 -16.59
N GLU A 251 1.91 -38.63 -16.66
CA GLU A 251 0.68 -38.26 -15.92
C GLU A 251 0.65 -38.75 -14.47
N SER A 252 1.78 -38.71 -13.78
CA SER A 252 1.95 -39.17 -12.42
C SER A 252 1.39 -38.14 -11.43
N GLN A 253 0.61 -38.55 -10.43
CA GLN A 253 0.17 -37.70 -9.32
C GLN A 253 1.00 -37.96 -8.07
N ILE A 254 1.73 -36.97 -7.61
CA ILE A 254 2.63 -37.08 -6.46
C ILE A 254 2.09 -36.22 -5.32
N SER A 255 1.95 -36.79 -4.13
CA SER A 255 1.56 -36.06 -2.92
C SER A 255 2.77 -35.56 -2.13
N SER A 256 2.68 -34.32 -1.66
CA SER A 256 3.66 -33.73 -0.74
C SER A 256 3.79 -34.52 0.57
N THR A 257 2.72 -35.20 1.01
CA THR A 257 2.74 -36.08 2.18
C THR A 257 3.70 -37.27 1.98
N ASP A 258 3.72 -37.89 0.81
CA ASP A 258 4.63 -38.99 0.49
C ASP A 258 6.06 -38.49 0.30
N LEU A 259 6.26 -37.31 -0.32
CA LEU A 259 7.57 -36.68 -0.39
C LEU A 259 8.13 -36.30 0.99
N GLY A 260 7.26 -35.86 1.89
CA GLY A 260 7.59 -35.51 3.28
C GLY A 260 8.13 -36.69 4.10
N VAL A 261 7.87 -37.94 3.70
CA VAL A 261 8.48 -39.15 4.30
C VAL A 261 10.01 -39.17 4.08
N PHE A 262 10.47 -38.61 2.99
CA PHE A 262 11.90 -38.59 2.61
C PHE A 262 12.58 -37.26 2.91
N TYR A 263 11.81 -36.16 2.91
CA TYR A 263 12.36 -34.81 3.09
C TYR A 263 11.38 -33.87 3.78
N ASP A 264 11.71 -33.40 4.99
CA ASP A 264 10.83 -32.63 5.88
C ASP A 264 10.44 -31.23 5.37
N ALA A 265 10.96 -30.80 4.21
CA ALA A 265 10.69 -29.47 3.67
C ALA A 265 9.30 -29.32 3.05
N PHE A 266 8.65 -30.44 2.70
CA PHE A 266 7.34 -30.44 2.05
C PHE A 266 6.18 -30.27 3.04
N GLY A 267 5.15 -29.55 2.61
CA GLY A 267 3.87 -29.43 3.30
C GLY A 267 3.10 -30.77 3.26
N LYS A 268 1.93 -30.79 3.87
CA LYS A 268 1.05 -31.95 3.88
C LYS A 268 -0.14 -31.73 2.96
N ASP A 269 -0.67 -32.86 2.42
CA ASP A 269 -1.93 -32.94 1.66
C ASP A 269 -1.97 -32.20 0.32
N GLU A 270 -0.82 -31.71 -0.17
CA GLU A 270 -0.71 -31.10 -1.48
C GLU A 270 -0.46 -32.16 -2.56
N LYS A 271 -1.05 -32.01 -3.75
CA LYS A 271 -0.91 -32.93 -4.88
C LYS A 271 -0.41 -32.22 -6.12
N LEU A 272 0.57 -32.82 -6.77
CA LEU A 272 1.18 -32.36 -8.02
C LEU A 272 1.06 -33.44 -9.10
N ASN A 273 0.68 -33.05 -10.30
CA ASN A 273 0.76 -33.92 -11.47
C ASN A 273 2.09 -33.65 -12.18
N LEU A 274 2.81 -34.71 -12.47
CA LEU A 274 4.15 -34.66 -13.07
C LEU A 274 4.19 -35.50 -14.35
N SER A 275 4.69 -34.90 -15.44
CA SER A 275 5.19 -35.56 -16.61
C SER A 275 6.55 -34.97 -16.95
N SER A 276 7.56 -35.80 -17.15
CA SER A 276 8.92 -35.34 -17.47
C SER A 276 9.81 -36.50 -17.94
N GLU A 277 10.80 -36.21 -18.78
CA GLU A 277 11.89 -37.12 -19.09
C GLU A 277 13.14 -36.74 -18.29
N LEU A 278 13.67 -37.68 -17.52
CA LEU A 278 14.85 -37.52 -16.71
C LEU A 278 16.04 -38.22 -17.29
N SER A 279 17.21 -37.63 -17.29
CA SER A 279 18.45 -38.22 -17.70
C SER A 279 19.65 -37.73 -16.91
N GLY A 280 20.61 -38.61 -16.62
CA GLY A 280 21.83 -38.30 -15.88
C GLY A 280 21.96 -39.05 -14.56
N THR A 281 22.89 -38.63 -13.71
CA THR A 281 23.00 -39.11 -12.32
C THR A 281 22.19 -38.24 -11.39
N LEU A 282 21.89 -38.70 -10.18
CA LEU A 282 21.11 -37.85 -9.23
C LEU A 282 21.83 -36.56 -8.86
N ASN A 283 23.18 -36.54 -8.89
CA ASN A 283 23.96 -35.31 -8.66
C ASN A 283 24.27 -34.51 -9.95
N ASP A 284 23.88 -34.97 -11.11
CA ASP A 284 23.84 -34.20 -12.38
C ASP A 284 22.64 -34.66 -13.21
N LEU A 285 21.44 -34.27 -12.77
CA LEU A 285 20.17 -34.71 -13.33
C LEU A 285 19.58 -33.64 -14.26
N GLN A 286 19.26 -34.05 -15.47
CA GLN A 286 18.52 -33.22 -16.42
C GLN A 286 17.07 -33.71 -16.50
N LEU A 287 16.15 -32.79 -16.39
CA LEU A 287 14.71 -32.99 -16.51
C LEU A 287 14.25 -32.22 -17.75
N ASN A 288 13.84 -32.92 -18.77
CA ASN A 288 13.36 -32.36 -20.03
C ASN A 288 11.83 -32.41 -20.05
N ASP A 289 11.26 -31.45 -20.73
CA ASP A 289 9.80 -31.29 -20.91
C ASP A 289 9.02 -31.48 -19.64
N VAL A 290 9.49 -30.87 -18.57
CA VAL A 290 8.79 -30.88 -17.28
C VAL A 290 7.43 -30.23 -17.42
N GLN A 291 6.40 -30.98 -17.06
CA GLN A 291 5.02 -30.53 -16.93
C GLN A 291 4.58 -30.87 -15.52
N LEU A 292 4.67 -29.90 -14.64
CA LEU A 292 4.28 -30.00 -13.24
C LEU A 292 3.11 -29.05 -13.01
N PHE A 293 1.99 -29.57 -12.58
CA PHE A 293 0.82 -28.75 -12.26
C PHE A 293 0.04 -29.36 -11.10
N GLY A 294 -0.58 -28.50 -10.32
CA GLY A 294 -1.30 -28.89 -9.13
C GLY A 294 -1.39 -27.70 -8.19
N LEU A 295 -1.64 -27.97 -6.92
CA LEU A 295 -2.00 -26.93 -5.97
C LEU A 295 -3.20 -26.14 -6.55
N ASP A 296 -3.56 -24.99 -5.99
CA ASP A 296 -4.72 -24.24 -6.50
C ASP A 296 -4.43 -23.60 -7.86
N ARG A 297 -3.22 -23.03 -8.08
CA ARG A 297 -2.90 -22.22 -9.26
C ARG A 297 -1.46 -22.37 -9.74
N SER A 298 -0.76 -23.40 -9.32
CA SER A 298 0.65 -23.57 -9.66
C SER A 298 0.85 -24.52 -10.81
N ALA A 299 1.70 -24.12 -11.76
CA ALA A 299 2.15 -24.93 -12.87
C ALA A 299 3.56 -24.53 -13.28
N LEU A 300 4.37 -25.53 -13.67
CA LEU A 300 5.71 -25.36 -14.23
C LEU A 300 5.82 -26.16 -15.51
N TYR A 301 6.16 -25.49 -16.59
CA TYR A 301 6.49 -26.06 -17.89
C TYR A 301 7.87 -25.58 -18.29
N GLY A 302 8.79 -26.46 -18.52
CA GLY A 302 10.15 -26.07 -18.87
C GLY A 302 11.13 -27.23 -18.86
N ASP A 303 12.41 -26.89 -18.92
CA ASP A 303 13.51 -27.81 -18.79
C ASP A 303 14.37 -27.42 -17.60
N LEU A 304 14.69 -28.37 -16.74
CA LEU A 304 15.45 -28.15 -15.52
C LEU A 304 16.72 -28.98 -15.50
N LYS A 305 17.77 -28.47 -14.88
CA LYS A 305 19.01 -29.20 -14.60
C LYS A 305 19.36 -29.03 -13.13
N LEU A 306 19.46 -30.14 -12.42
CA LEU A 306 19.79 -30.23 -11.00
C LEU A 306 21.20 -30.80 -10.84
N LYS A 307 22.07 -30.11 -10.15
CA LYS A 307 23.41 -30.55 -9.77
C LYS A 307 23.63 -30.52 -8.27
N GLY A 308 24.41 -31.46 -7.75
CA GLY A 308 24.91 -31.47 -6.40
C GLY A 308 23.81 -31.55 -5.29
N ALA A 309 22.63 -32.06 -5.64
CA ALA A 309 21.51 -32.11 -4.69
C ALA A 309 21.73 -33.11 -3.54
N PHE A 310 22.54 -34.12 -3.75
CA PHE A 310 22.77 -35.24 -2.84
C PHE A 310 24.27 -35.42 -2.46
N THR A 311 25.09 -34.36 -2.59
CA THR A 311 26.51 -34.43 -2.17
C THR A 311 26.66 -34.29 -0.66
N GLY A 312 25.64 -33.76 0.03
CA GLY A 312 25.71 -33.39 1.44
C GLY A 312 26.31 -31.99 1.69
N GLU A 313 26.90 -31.37 0.67
CA GLU A 313 27.54 -30.07 0.71
C GLU A 313 26.68 -29.00 0.03
N PRO A 314 26.09 -28.06 0.78
CA PRO A 314 25.17 -27.05 0.24
C PRO A 314 25.75 -26.21 -0.91
N GLN A 315 27.07 -25.98 -0.93
CA GLN A 315 27.74 -25.21 -1.97
C GLN A 315 27.72 -25.86 -3.34
N ASP A 316 27.53 -27.19 -3.41
CA ASP A 316 27.49 -27.94 -4.66
C ASP A 316 26.13 -27.84 -5.36
N PHE A 317 25.11 -27.43 -4.62
CA PHE A 317 23.75 -27.33 -5.13
C PHE A 317 23.61 -26.27 -6.21
N GLN A 318 23.12 -26.68 -7.38
CA GLN A 318 22.73 -25.80 -8.48
C GLN A 318 21.47 -26.31 -9.16
N LEU A 319 20.46 -25.47 -9.26
CA LEU A 319 19.27 -25.66 -10.09
C LEU A 319 19.27 -24.64 -11.23
N SER A 320 19.35 -25.10 -12.46
CA SER A 320 19.22 -24.27 -13.67
C SER A 320 17.93 -24.61 -14.38
N GLY A 321 17.22 -23.62 -14.91
CA GLY A 321 15.97 -23.87 -15.59
C GLY A 321 15.68 -22.91 -16.74
N THR A 322 15.10 -23.46 -17.81
CA THR A 322 14.44 -22.71 -18.88
C THR A 322 12.94 -22.87 -18.68
N LEU A 323 12.33 -21.84 -18.15
CA LEU A 323 10.91 -21.80 -17.81
C LEU A 323 10.10 -21.34 -19.02
N ARG A 324 9.37 -22.25 -19.66
CA ARG A 324 8.42 -21.91 -20.73
C ARG A 324 7.16 -21.29 -20.14
N ASN A 325 6.76 -21.72 -18.96
CA ASN A 325 5.73 -21.15 -18.15
C ASN A 325 5.88 -21.64 -16.71
N PHE A 326 6.12 -20.74 -15.78
CA PHE A 326 5.98 -21.00 -14.36
C PHE A 326 4.91 -20.06 -13.84
N SER A 327 3.84 -20.61 -13.28
CA SER A 327 2.77 -19.85 -12.62
C SER A 327 2.58 -20.36 -11.21
N SER A 328 2.41 -19.44 -10.27
CA SER A 328 2.17 -19.77 -8.86
C SER A 328 1.63 -18.53 -8.11
N ASN A 329 1.34 -18.70 -6.84
CA ASN A 329 1.04 -17.63 -5.92
C ASN A 329 1.80 -17.84 -4.59
N TYR A 330 1.80 -16.82 -3.75
CA TYR A 330 2.52 -16.84 -2.46
C TYR A 330 2.09 -18.03 -1.57
N TYR A 331 0.80 -18.30 -1.48
CA TYR A 331 0.25 -19.31 -0.58
C TYR A 331 0.57 -20.73 -1.05
N ASP A 332 0.44 -20.99 -2.34
CA ASP A 332 0.81 -22.30 -2.93
C ASP A 332 2.28 -22.63 -2.64
N LEU A 333 3.19 -21.65 -2.84
CA LEU A 333 4.62 -21.85 -2.61
C LEU A 333 4.92 -22.10 -1.12
N VAL A 334 4.36 -21.29 -0.21
CA VAL A 334 4.60 -21.44 1.23
C VAL A 334 3.99 -22.71 1.78
N ASN A 335 2.81 -23.11 1.30
CA ASN A 335 2.15 -24.35 1.74
C ASN A 335 2.85 -25.60 1.22
N PHE A 336 3.37 -25.53 -0.02
CA PHE A 336 4.06 -26.67 -0.62
C PHE A 336 5.47 -26.89 -0.02
N LEU A 337 6.20 -25.81 0.26
CA LEU A 337 7.57 -25.85 0.80
C LEU A 337 7.71 -25.05 2.12
N PRO A 338 6.92 -25.37 3.15
CA PRO A 338 6.96 -24.62 4.41
C PRO A 338 8.34 -24.67 5.07
N GLY A 339 9.02 -25.80 5.05
CA GLY A 339 10.34 -25.96 5.64
C GLY A 339 11.43 -25.08 5.02
N ILE A 340 11.24 -24.63 3.77
CA ILE A 340 12.19 -23.79 3.04
C ILE A 340 11.75 -22.32 3.02
N LEU A 341 10.45 -22.05 2.79
CA LEU A 341 9.94 -20.74 2.43
C LEU A 341 9.18 -20.03 3.55
N GLN A 342 8.64 -20.78 4.54
CA GLN A 342 7.88 -20.19 5.64
C GLN A 342 8.78 -19.26 6.48
N GLY A 343 8.35 -18.02 6.66
CA GLY A 343 9.10 -17.00 7.40
C GLY A 343 10.30 -16.39 6.65
N LYS A 344 10.67 -16.91 5.46
CA LYS A 344 11.74 -16.36 4.63
C LYS A 344 11.21 -15.49 3.48
N LEU A 345 10.01 -15.81 2.97
CA LEU A 345 9.36 -14.98 1.96
C LEU A 345 8.58 -13.84 2.64
N PRO A 346 8.86 -12.57 2.31
CA PRO A 346 8.09 -11.44 2.82
C PRO A 346 6.60 -11.55 2.46
N GLN A 347 5.73 -11.32 3.43
CA GLN A 347 4.26 -11.41 3.24
C GLN A 347 3.74 -10.45 2.16
N GLN A 348 4.43 -9.33 1.93
CA GLN A 348 4.13 -8.36 0.88
C GLN A 348 4.08 -9.00 -0.52
N LEU A 349 4.80 -10.10 -0.75
CA LEU A 349 4.75 -10.84 -2.01
C LEU A 349 3.36 -11.45 -2.29
N SER A 350 2.51 -11.63 -1.28
CA SER A 350 1.11 -12.05 -1.48
C SER A 350 0.31 -11.06 -2.33
N THR A 351 0.71 -9.77 -2.31
CA THR A 351 0.07 -8.71 -3.11
C THR A 351 0.25 -8.87 -4.61
N PHE A 352 1.26 -9.66 -5.04
CA PHE A 352 1.45 -10.00 -6.47
C PHE A 352 0.30 -10.86 -7.01
N GLY A 353 -0.43 -11.55 -6.13
CA GLY A 353 -1.47 -12.50 -6.51
C GLY A 353 -0.89 -13.69 -7.29
N SER A 354 -1.50 -14.06 -8.41
CA SER A 354 -0.94 -15.07 -9.31
C SER A 354 0.20 -14.45 -10.14
N VAL A 355 1.37 -15.07 -10.09
CA VAL A 355 2.58 -14.68 -10.82
C VAL A 355 2.85 -15.68 -11.93
N ARG A 356 3.17 -15.18 -13.11
CA ARG A 356 3.65 -15.96 -14.25
C ARG A 356 5.05 -15.52 -14.61
N VAL A 357 5.97 -16.49 -14.74
CA VAL A 357 7.39 -16.27 -15.04
C VAL A 357 7.78 -17.09 -16.28
N ILE A 358 8.47 -16.46 -17.22
CA ILE A 358 9.00 -17.10 -18.44
C ILE A 358 10.44 -16.64 -18.59
N GLY A 359 11.37 -17.56 -18.88
CA GLY A 359 12.79 -17.26 -19.12
C GLY A 359 13.73 -18.24 -18.45
N ASN A 360 14.95 -17.79 -18.20
CA ASN A 360 16.01 -18.64 -17.66
C ASN A 360 16.35 -18.24 -16.23
N THR A 361 16.60 -19.23 -15.39
CA THR A 361 17.06 -19.01 -14.02
C THR A 361 18.15 -20.01 -13.64
N THR A 362 19.08 -19.58 -12.79
CA THR A 362 20.06 -20.44 -12.14
C THR A 362 20.08 -20.09 -10.66
N ILE A 363 19.86 -21.08 -9.83
CA ILE A 363 19.76 -20.97 -8.37
C ILE A 363 20.87 -21.84 -7.76
N THR A 364 21.64 -21.27 -6.86
CA THR A 364 22.61 -21.98 -6.01
C THR A 364 22.22 -21.77 -4.54
N SER A 365 22.94 -22.38 -3.63
CA SER A 365 22.75 -22.18 -2.18
C SER A 365 22.92 -20.72 -1.73
N SER A 366 23.66 -19.89 -2.48
CA SER A 366 23.99 -18.51 -2.10
C SER A 366 23.67 -17.47 -3.15
N SER A 367 23.18 -17.87 -4.34
CA SER A 367 22.94 -16.94 -5.44
C SER A 367 21.75 -17.34 -6.30
N VAL A 368 21.13 -16.33 -6.93
CA VAL A 368 20.10 -16.51 -7.96
C VAL A 368 20.43 -15.59 -9.13
N ALA A 369 20.64 -16.17 -10.31
CA ALA A 369 20.75 -15.43 -11.57
C ALA A 369 19.49 -15.69 -12.39
N MET A 370 18.87 -14.64 -12.91
CA MET A 370 17.64 -14.74 -13.68
C MET A 370 17.62 -13.79 -14.88
N ASN A 371 17.03 -14.28 -15.97
CA ASN A 371 16.65 -13.45 -17.11
C ASN A 371 15.23 -13.85 -17.50
N VAL A 372 14.24 -13.15 -16.96
CA VAL A 372 12.85 -13.59 -16.97
C VAL A 372 11.88 -12.46 -17.27
N ASP A 373 10.76 -12.82 -17.90
CA ASP A 373 9.56 -12.01 -18.04
C ASP A 373 8.56 -12.43 -16.95
N ILE A 374 8.14 -11.47 -16.12
CA ILE A 374 7.24 -11.65 -14.98
C ILE A 374 5.95 -10.92 -15.27
N ASN A 375 4.81 -11.61 -15.12
CA ASN A 375 3.49 -11.01 -15.17
C ASN A 375 2.74 -11.32 -13.86
N SER A 376 2.12 -10.31 -13.26
CA SER A 376 1.41 -10.42 -12.01
C SER A 376 0.18 -9.51 -11.98
N GLN A 377 -0.63 -9.57 -10.92
CA GLN A 377 -1.74 -8.63 -10.73
C GLN A 377 -1.27 -7.19 -10.49
N LEU A 378 -0.03 -6.99 -10.06
CA LEU A 378 0.56 -5.66 -9.89
C LEU A 378 1.01 -5.05 -11.20
N GLY A 379 1.31 -5.84 -12.21
CA GLY A 379 1.85 -5.41 -13.51
C GLY A 379 2.87 -6.40 -14.07
N SER A 380 3.62 -5.96 -15.09
CA SER A 380 4.65 -6.78 -15.73
C SER A 380 6.06 -6.23 -15.50
N ALA A 381 7.03 -7.16 -15.42
CA ALA A 381 8.44 -6.83 -15.29
C ALA A 381 9.30 -7.76 -16.16
N LYS A 382 10.42 -7.21 -16.69
CA LYS A 382 11.52 -7.98 -17.26
C LYS A 382 12.72 -7.81 -16.36
N ALA A 383 13.24 -8.91 -15.83
CA ALA A 383 14.30 -8.90 -14.85
C ALA A 383 15.50 -9.70 -15.38
N ALA A 384 16.59 -9.02 -15.66
CA ALA A 384 17.90 -9.60 -15.90
C ALA A 384 18.77 -9.30 -14.68
N LEU A 385 18.60 -10.08 -13.61
CA LEU A 385 19.15 -9.81 -12.28
C LEU A 385 19.99 -10.97 -11.78
N THR A 386 21.02 -10.64 -11.03
CA THR A 386 21.82 -11.57 -10.23
C THR A 386 21.76 -11.17 -8.79
N PHE A 387 21.35 -12.09 -7.93
CA PHE A 387 21.40 -11.99 -6.47
C PHE A 387 22.57 -12.82 -5.96
N SER A 388 23.28 -12.32 -4.97
CA SER A 388 24.47 -12.96 -4.38
C SER A 388 24.42 -12.86 -2.86
N ASN A 389 25.18 -13.74 -2.17
CA ASN A 389 25.29 -13.78 -0.70
C ASN A 389 23.91 -13.92 0.01
N LEU A 390 22.99 -14.68 -0.57
CA LEU A 390 21.64 -14.84 -0.03
C LEU A 390 21.60 -15.52 1.35
N ASN A 391 22.70 -16.13 1.77
CA ASN A 391 22.84 -16.73 3.11
C ASN A 391 23.10 -15.68 4.20
N ASP A 392 23.54 -14.47 3.81
CA ASP A 392 23.72 -13.31 4.69
C ASP A 392 22.71 -12.22 4.29
N GLY A 393 21.53 -12.27 4.89
CA GLY A 393 20.39 -11.42 4.52
C GLY A 393 20.69 -9.92 4.57
N ASP A 394 21.57 -9.47 5.45
CA ASP A 394 21.92 -8.06 5.59
C ASP A 394 22.91 -7.59 4.51
N ASN A 395 23.78 -8.48 4.02
CA ASN A 395 24.78 -8.22 2.99
C ASN A 395 24.40 -8.86 1.64
N ALA A 396 23.20 -9.41 1.51
CA ALA A 396 22.73 -9.96 0.25
C ALA A 396 22.76 -8.88 -0.83
N GLY A 397 23.47 -9.18 -1.92
CA GLY A 397 23.67 -8.25 -3.03
C GLY A 397 22.77 -8.55 -4.22
N TYR A 398 22.52 -7.53 -5.03
CA TYR A 398 21.85 -7.67 -6.32
C TYR A 398 22.45 -6.74 -7.37
N SER A 399 22.41 -7.16 -8.61
CA SER A 399 22.85 -6.36 -9.75
C SER A 399 22.15 -6.79 -11.03
N GLY A 400 21.95 -5.84 -11.94
CA GLY A 400 21.41 -6.09 -13.26
C GLY A 400 20.41 -5.05 -13.73
N ASN A 401 19.61 -5.40 -14.73
CA ASN A 401 18.59 -4.54 -15.32
C ASN A 401 17.17 -5.00 -14.92
N LEU A 402 16.37 -4.05 -14.52
CA LEU A 402 14.95 -4.24 -14.18
C LEU A 402 14.09 -3.28 -15.02
N LYS A 403 13.29 -3.85 -15.91
CA LYS A 403 12.31 -3.09 -16.70
C LYS A 403 10.90 -3.44 -16.26
N VAL A 404 10.17 -2.44 -15.83
CA VAL A 404 8.82 -2.59 -15.27
C VAL A 404 7.83 -1.81 -16.14
N LYS A 405 6.63 -2.37 -16.34
CA LYS A 405 5.56 -1.73 -17.10
C LYS A 405 4.25 -1.77 -16.33
N ASP A 406 3.65 -0.58 -16.16
CA ASP A 406 2.35 -0.36 -15.51
C ASP A 406 2.20 -1.09 -14.16
N PHE A 407 3.27 -1.19 -13.41
CA PHE A 407 3.36 -1.92 -12.16
C PHE A 407 2.87 -1.03 -10.99
N ASN A 408 1.94 -1.54 -10.21
CA ASN A 408 1.37 -0.80 -9.07
C ASN A 408 2.28 -0.91 -7.83
N ILE A 409 3.32 -0.06 -7.79
CA ILE A 409 4.28 -0.01 -6.68
C ILE A 409 3.58 0.43 -5.39
N GLY A 410 2.63 1.37 -5.47
CA GLY A 410 1.93 1.88 -4.28
C GLY A 410 1.20 0.78 -3.50
N ARG A 411 0.63 -0.21 -4.22
CA ARG A 411 0.03 -1.38 -3.57
C ARG A 411 1.06 -2.28 -2.90
N LEU A 412 2.26 -2.40 -3.49
CA LEU A 412 3.33 -3.22 -2.93
C LEU A 412 3.91 -2.63 -1.64
N ILE A 413 4.09 -1.29 -1.60
CA ILE A 413 4.64 -0.56 -0.44
C ILE A 413 3.55 0.02 0.48
N GLU A 414 2.28 -0.32 0.24
CA GLU A 414 1.11 0.12 1.00
C GLU A 414 0.92 1.65 1.07
N ASN A 415 1.40 2.37 0.05
CA ASN A 415 1.29 3.81 -0.06
C ASN A 415 0.26 4.22 -1.14
N LYS A 416 -0.88 4.76 -0.72
CA LYS A 416 -1.99 5.18 -1.60
C LYS A 416 -1.64 6.37 -2.50
N GLN A 417 -0.62 7.15 -2.17
CA GLN A 417 -0.20 8.30 -2.98
C GLN A 417 0.62 7.87 -4.20
N VAL A 418 1.25 6.68 -4.15
CA VAL A 418 2.05 6.13 -5.24
C VAL A 418 1.16 5.24 -6.12
N GLY A 419 1.13 5.51 -7.40
CA GLY A 419 0.34 4.79 -8.39
C GLY A 419 1.17 3.82 -9.23
N LYS A 420 0.63 3.52 -10.42
CA LYS A 420 1.31 2.67 -11.40
C LYS A 420 2.56 3.35 -11.93
N THR A 421 3.64 2.57 -12.02
CA THR A 421 4.96 3.04 -12.47
C THR A 421 5.47 2.18 -13.64
N SER A 422 6.23 2.79 -14.54
CA SER A 422 6.94 2.10 -15.62
C SER A 422 8.35 2.67 -15.70
N PHE A 423 9.36 1.81 -15.65
CA PHE A 423 10.76 2.22 -15.69
C PHE A 423 11.66 1.17 -16.34
N ASN A 424 12.86 1.58 -16.69
CA ASN A 424 13.97 0.73 -17.09
C ASN A 424 15.21 1.22 -16.36
N LEU A 425 15.63 0.47 -15.33
CA LEU A 425 16.72 0.84 -14.45
C LEU A 425 17.78 -0.26 -14.39
N ASP A 426 19.04 0.13 -14.47
CA ASP A 426 20.16 -0.65 -14.02
C ASP A 426 20.30 -0.43 -12.51
N ILE A 427 20.32 -1.50 -11.77
CA ILE A 427 20.38 -1.50 -10.30
C ILE A 427 21.57 -2.31 -9.82
N LYS A 428 22.26 -1.84 -8.81
CA LYS A 428 23.32 -2.57 -8.13
C LYS A 428 23.33 -2.17 -6.67
N GLY A 429 23.20 -3.14 -5.79
CA GLY A 429 23.10 -2.80 -4.37
C GLY A 429 23.10 -4.00 -3.45
N THR A 430 22.88 -3.72 -2.16
CA THR A 430 22.75 -4.68 -1.07
C THR A 430 21.56 -4.32 -0.21
N GLY A 431 21.04 -5.31 0.55
CA GLY A 431 19.91 -5.15 1.44
C GLY A 431 18.55 -5.14 0.70
N PHE A 432 17.53 -5.65 1.37
CA PHE A 432 16.17 -5.78 0.81
C PHE A 432 15.09 -5.08 1.64
N THR A 433 15.44 -4.60 2.82
CA THR A 433 14.51 -3.87 3.71
C THR A 433 14.77 -2.37 3.67
N ALA A 434 13.83 -1.58 4.16
CA ALA A 434 13.98 -0.13 4.22
C ALA A 434 15.16 0.31 5.11
N GLU A 435 15.57 -0.52 6.07
CA GLU A 435 16.66 -0.20 6.99
C GLU A 435 18.03 -0.49 6.41
N ASN A 436 18.15 -1.51 5.51
CA ASN A 436 19.45 -1.96 5.01
C ASN A 436 19.65 -1.76 3.50
N LEU A 437 18.68 -1.20 2.79
CA LEU A 437 18.77 -0.94 1.37
C LEU A 437 19.90 0.04 1.02
N ASN A 438 20.82 -0.37 0.18
CA ASN A 438 21.88 0.48 -0.38
C ASN A 438 22.03 0.16 -1.87
N THR A 439 21.48 0.99 -2.73
CA THR A 439 21.29 0.72 -4.16
C THR A 439 21.77 1.87 -5.03
N GLN A 440 22.58 1.57 -6.01
CA GLN A 440 22.85 2.46 -7.13
C GLN A 440 21.74 2.27 -8.18
N LEU A 441 21.18 3.38 -8.63
CA LEU A 441 20.12 3.45 -9.62
C LEU A 441 20.59 4.24 -10.83
N ARG A 442 20.39 3.69 -12.02
CA ARG A 442 20.67 4.41 -13.25
C ARG A 442 19.66 4.04 -14.33
N GLY A 443 18.99 5.01 -14.91
CA GLY A 443 18.11 4.74 -16.03
C GLY A 443 16.98 5.75 -16.18
N GLN A 444 15.86 5.26 -16.70
CA GLN A 444 14.72 6.10 -17.04
C GLN A 444 13.42 5.54 -16.44
N ILE A 445 12.66 6.42 -15.83
CA ILE A 445 11.28 6.19 -15.41
C ILE A 445 10.39 6.84 -16.45
N SER A 446 9.75 6.01 -17.28
CA SER A 446 8.88 6.51 -18.35
C SER A 446 7.52 6.96 -17.85
N LYS A 447 7.11 6.46 -16.67
CA LYS A 447 5.83 6.80 -16.03
C LYS A 447 5.92 6.58 -14.52
N LEU A 448 5.49 7.57 -13.75
CA LEU A 448 5.35 7.50 -12.30
C LEU A 448 4.01 8.11 -11.89
N GLY A 449 3.10 7.32 -11.35
CA GLY A 449 1.89 7.82 -10.71
C GLY A 449 2.20 8.31 -9.30
N PHE A 450 1.94 9.59 -9.00
CA PHE A 450 2.10 10.14 -7.66
C PHE A 450 1.06 11.23 -7.41
N LYS A 451 0.37 11.18 -6.25
CA LYS A 451 -0.73 12.10 -5.87
C LYS A 451 -1.78 12.32 -6.96
N GLY A 452 -2.13 11.25 -7.69
CA GLY A 452 -3.12 11.29 -8.77
C GLY A 452 -2.60 11.83 -10.11
N TYR A 453 -1.39 12.40 -10.16
CA TYR A 453 -0.74 12.81 -11.39
C TYR A 453 0.19 11.74 -11.95
N LYS A 454 0.37 11.74 -13.27
CA LYS A 454 1.19 10.77 -14.00
C LYS A 454 2.40 11.46 -14.60
N TYR A 455 3.48 11.47 -13.84
CA TYR A 455 4.78 12.00 -14.28
C TYR A 455 5.39 11.12 -15.37
N THR A 456 6.05 11.75 -16.34
CA THR A 456 6.69 11.07 -17.47
C THR A 456 8.13 11.56 -17.68
N ASN A 457 8.94 10.78 -18.43
CA ASN A 457 10.29 11.15 -18.85
C ASN A 457 11.22 11.60 -17.69
N ILE A 458 11.35 10.77 -16.68
CA ILE A 458 12.24 10.99 -15.54
C ILE A 458 13.53 10.20 -15.77
N ARG A 459 14.67 10.87 -15.79
CA ARG A 459 16.00 10.24 -15.76
C ARG A 459 16.53 10.27 -14.34
N VAL A 460 17.07 9.15 -13.86
CA VAL A 460 17.66 9.04 -12.52
C VAL A 460 19.05 8.45 -12.59
N ILE A 461 19.99 9.05 -11.88
CA ILE A 461 21.35 8.55 -11.64
C ILE A 461 21.70 8.90 -10.21
N GLY A 462 21.82 7.91 -9.33
CA GLY A 462 22.15 8.19 -7.94
C GLY A 462 22.22 6.93 -7.10
N ASN A 463 22.48 7.16 -5.83
CA ASN A 463 22.50 6.14 -4.80
C ASN A 463 21.26 6.32 -3.91
N MET A 464 20.59 5.24 -3.63
CA MET A 464 19.50 5.18 -2.68
C MET A 464 19.93 4.33 -1.50
N ARG A 465 20.11 4.95 -0.37
CA ARG A 465 20.36 4.28 0.91
C ARG A 465 19.16 4.54 1.79
N ALA A 466 18.13 3.75 1.51
CA ALA A 466 16.79 4.06 1.97
C ALA A 466 16.74 4.52 3.44
N PRO A 467 16.00 5.58 3.69
CA PRO A 467 15.24 6.38 2.73
C PRO A 467 15.98 7.59 2.13
N VAL A 468 17.31 7.56 2.10
CA VAL A 468 18.17 8.65 1.59
C VAL A 468 18.44 8.45 0.10
N PHE A 469 18.12 9.46 -0.71
CA PHE A 469 18.52 9.55 -2.10
C PHE A 469 19.64 10.59 -2.27
N ASN A 470 20.72 10.22 -2.96
CA ASN A 470 21.80 11.14 -3.34
C ASN A 470 22.13 10.93 -4.82
N GLY A 471 21.91 11.93 -5.64
CA GLY A 471 22.13 11.82 -7.08
C GLY A 471 21.49 12.92 -7.89
N ASN A 472 21.39 12.65 -9.19
CA ASN A 472 20.78 13.55 -10.18
C ASN A 472 19.43 12.98 -10.64
N LEU A 473 18.42 13.84 -10.67
CA LEU A 473 17.12 13.56 -11.22
C LEU A 473 16.79 14.63 -12.26
N ALA A 474 16.48 14.22 -13.49
CA ALA A 474 16.01 15.14 -14.53
C ALA A 474 14.60 14.71 -14.97
N ILE A 475 13.65 15.62 -14.86
CA ILE A 475 12.25 15.39 -15.22
C ILE A 475 11.95 16.28 -16.42
N ASN A 476 11.42 15.69 -17.49
CA ASN A 476 10.97 16.42 -18.67
C ASN A 476 9.53 15.99 -19.01
N ASP A 477 8.64 16.33 -18.11
CA ASP A 477 7.20 16.06 -18.20
C ASP A 477 6.46 17.31 -18.73
N PRO A 478 5.31 17.17 -19.41
CA PRO A 478 4.53 18.33 -19.86
C PRO A 478 4.16 19.32 -18.74
N SER A 479 3.96 18.85 -17.52
CA SER A 479 3.62 19.67 -16.35
C SER A 479 4.79 19.92 -15.40
N LEU A 480 5.95 19.26 -15.59
CA LEU A 480 7.13 19.44 -14.74
C LEU A 480 8.43 19.31 -15.55
N ARG A 481 9.18 20.40 -15.65
CA ARG A 481 10.57 20.39 -16.13
C ARG A 481 11.48 20.79 -14.98
N MET A 482 12.26 19.83 -14.48
CA MET A 482 13.07 20.02 -13.28
C MET A 482 14.38 19.24 -13.40
N GLU A 483 15.44 19.84 -12.97
CA GLU A 483 16.72 19.19 -12.71
C GLU A 483 17.00 19.27 -11.20
N PHE A 484 17.28 18.14 -10.60
CA PHE A 484 17.63 18.01 -9.18
C PHE A 484 19.01 17.39 -9.08
N ASN A 485 19.84 17.93 -8.20
CA ASN A 485 21.16 17.42 -7.90
C ASN A 485 21.43 17.55 -6.40
N GLY A 486 21.77 16.46 -5.73
CA GLY A 486 22.11 16.47 -4.33
C GLY A 486 21.50 15.34 -3.52
N LEU A 487 21.38 15.58 -2.24
CA LEU A 487 20.93 14.63 -1.23
C LEU A 487 19.56 15.04 -0.69
N ALA A 488 18.64 14.06 -0.68
CA ALA A 488 17.36 14.16 0.01
C ALA A 488 17.17 12.95 0.92
N ASP A 489 17.13 13.18 2.21
CA ASP A 489 16.89 12.20 3.25
C ASP A 489 15.43 12.24 3.67
N LEU A 490 14.75 11.09 3.58
CA LEU A 490 13.35 10.92 3.96
C LEU A 490 13.21 9.96 5.14
N SER A 491 14.26 9.82 5.94
CA SER A 491 14.26 8.97 7.13
C SER A 491 13.30 9.51 8.21
N THR A 492 12.98 8.69 9.16
CA THR A 492 12.15 9.09 10.32
C THR A 492 13.00 9.65 11.48
N GLU A 493 14.32 9.59 11.34
CA GLU A 493 15.26 10.12 12.31
C GLU A 493 15.66 11.56 11.91
N ILE A 494 16.94 11.87 11.82
CA ILE A 494 17.40 13.19 11.38
C ILE A 494 17.47 13.19 9.86
N ASN A 495 16.56 13.92 9.21
CA ASN A 495 16.56 14.12 7.77
C ASN A 495 17.64 15.14 7.39
N ASN A 496 18.35 14.88 6.32
CA ASN A 496 19.32 15.79 5.74
C ASN A 496 18.95 16.10 4.28
N TYR A 497 18.79 17.37 3.98
CA TYR A 497 18.50 17.90 2.65
C TYR A 497 19.63 18.80 2.22
N ASP A 498 20.41 18.38 1.24
CA ASP A 498 21.51 19.16 0.65
C ASP A 498 21.43 19.00 -0.87
N PHE A 499 20.66 19.88 -1.50
CA PHE A 499 20.40 19.78 -2.92
C PHE A 499 20.17 21.12 -3.60
N GLU A 500 20.33 21.09 -4.91
CA GLU A 500 19.91 22.12 -5.85
C GLU A 500 18.84 21.57 -6.77
N ALA A 501 17.73 22.26 -6.92
CA ALA A 501 16.65 21.93 -7.83
C ALA A 501 16.32 23.10 -8.74
N SER A 502 16.58 22.97 -10.04
CA SER A 502 16.22 23.97 -11.04
C SER A 502 14.90 23.58 -11.69
N VAL A 503 13.86 24.36 -11.42
CA VAL A 503 12.51 24.17 -11.92
C VAL A 503 12.23 25.12 -13.08
N GLY A 504 12.42 24.63 -14.29
CA GLY A 504 12.15 25.42 -15.50
C GLY A 504 10.65 25.61 -15.78
N TYR A 505 9.81 24.70 -15.27
CA TYR A 505 8.35 24.77 -15.37
C TYR A 505 7.70 23.74 -14.43
N ALA A 506 6.72 24.15 -13.63
CA ALA A 506 5.92 23.28 -12.80
C ALA A 506 4.46 23.76 -12.75
N ASP A 507 3.53 23.01 -13.35
CA ASP A 507 2.09 23.27 -13.29
C ASP A 507 1.51 22.57 -12.04
N LEU A 508 1.48 23.31 -10.95
CA LEU A 508 1.13 22.79 -9.61
C LEU A 508 -0.33 22.35 -9.52
N TYR A 509 -1.22 22.97 -10.32
CA TYR A 509 -2.62 22.58 -10.39
C TYR A 509 -2.79 21.21 -11.07
N LYS A 510 -2.19 21.04 -12.26
CA LYS A 510 -2.26 19.74 -12.97
C LYS A 510 -1.60 18.61 -12.18
N MET A 511 -0.57 18.93 -11.41
CA MET A 511 0.11 17.97 -10.53
C MET A 511 -0.64 17.66 -9.22
N ASN A 512 -1.82 18.28 -8.99
CA ASN A 512 -2.62 18.16 -7.76
C ASN A 512 -1.86 18.61 -6.50
N ILE A 513 -0.96 19.58 -6.64
CA ILE A 513 -0.19 20.16 -5.52
C ILE A 513 -0.93 21.38 -4.95
N ILE A 514 -1.40 22.27 -5.81
CA ILE A 514 -2.21 23.44 -5.46
C ILE A 514 -3.51 23.33 -6.24
N ASN A 515 -4.65 23.30 -5.53
CA ASN A 515 -5.98 23.17 -6.14
C ASN A 515 -6.78 24.50 -6.11
N ARG A 516 -6.23 25.55 -5.50
CA ARG A 516 -6.88 26.86 -5.37
C ARG A 516 -7.06 27.54 -6.72
N ASP A 517 -5.99 27.53 -7.51
CA ASP A 517 -5.92 28.26 -8.77
C ASP A 517 -5.93 27.30 -9.97
N THR A 518 -6.75 27.56 -10.97
CA THR A 518 -6.83 26.75 -12.19
C THR A 518 -5.59 26.87 -13.08
N ILE A 519 -4.84 27.97 -12.92
CA ILE A 519 -3.47 28.18 -13.43
C ILE A 519 -2.59 28.34 -12.20
N SER A 520 -1.56 27.53 -12.06
CA SER A 520 -0.61 27.59 -10.94
C SER A 520 0.75 27.10 -11.42
N ILE A 521 1.51 27.99 -12.02
CA ILE A 521 2.79 27.68 -12.66
C ILE A 521 3.93 28.27 -11.85
N PHE A 522 4.81 27.40 -11.36
CA PHE A 522 6.02 27.79 -10.63
C PHE A 522 7.26 27.57 -11.51
N LYS A 523 8.20 28.51 -11.43
CA LYS A 523 9.56 28.41 -11.98
C LYS A 523 10.54 29.02 -10.97
N GLY A 524 11.73 28.46 -10.86
CA GLY A 524 12.78 28.99 -9.98
C GLY A 524 13.82 27.93 -9.64
N ASP A 525 14.91 28.39 -9.07
CA ASP A 525 15.98 27.55 -8.56
C ASP A 525 15.89 27.48 -7.04
N VAL A 526 15.89 26.28 -6.48
CA VAL A 526 15.79 26.02 -5.03
C VAL A 526 17.09 25.38 -4.59
N ILE A 527 17.82 26.07 -3.72
CA ILE A 527 18.99 25.53 -3.06
C ILE A 527 18.59 25.27 -1.60
N MET A 528 18.69 24.04 -1.16
CA MET A 528 18.29 23.64 0.18
C MET A 528 19.46 22.97 0.90
N ASN A 529 19.78 23.50 2.06
CA ASN A 529 20.72 22.89 3.01
C ASN A 529 20.05 22.91 4.39
N MET A 530 19.37 21.79 4.73
CA MET A 530 18.56 21.68 5.93
C MET A 530 18.76 20.31 6.59
N GLU A 531 18.74 20.29 7.92
CA GLU A 531 18.70 19.05 8.70
C GLU A 531 17.66 19.15 9.81
N GLY A 532 17.05 18.00 10.19
CA GLY A 532 16.07 17.93 11.25
C GLY A 532 15.22 16.68 11.20
N THR A 533 14.46 16.37 12.28
CA THR A 533 13.55 15.23 12.31
C THR A 533 12.16 15.62 11.75
N SER A 534 11.84 16.89 11.79
CA SER A 534 10.58 17.46 11.36
C SER A 534 10.73 18.94 11.04
N ILE A 535 9.65 19.57 10.57
CA ILE A 535 9.60 21.02 10.38
C ILE A 535 9.85 21.78 11.69
N ASP A 536 9.62 21.15 12.85
CA ASP A 536 9.69 21.80 14.17
C ASP A 536 11.12 21.94 14.69
N ASP A 537 12.04 21.11 14.25
CA ASP A 537 13.44 21.13 14.67
C ASP A 537 14.41 21.38 13.51
N ALA A 538 13.90 21.62 12.31
CA ALA A 538 14.70 21.83 11.12
C ALA A 538 15.64 23.05 11.26
N VAL A 539 16.92 22.85 10.93
CA VAL A 539 18.01 23.85 10.96
C VAL A 539 18.63 23.91 9.58
N GLY A 540 18.99 25.10 9.14
CA GLY A 540 19.67 25.32 7.85
C GLY A 540 19.10 26.48 7.07
N GLU A 541 19.30 26.44 5.75
CA GLU A 541 18.95 27.53 4.84
C GLU A 541 18.30 27.01 3.57
N ILE A 542 17.29 27.72 3.10
CA ILE A 542 16.66 27.57 1.80
C ILE A 542 16.85 28.88 1.02
N LEU A 543 17.41 28.78 -0.17
CA LEU A 543 17.51 29.90 -1.11
C LEU A 543 16.57 29.61 -2.29
N LEU A 544 15.78 30.62 -2.64
CA LEU A 544 14.95 30.62 -3.84
C LEU A 544 15.43 31.73 -4.77
N LEU A 545 15.87 31.30 -5.97
CA LEU A 545 16.48 32.18 -6.95
C LEU A 545 15.67 32.19 -8.24
N ASN A 546 15.64 33.34 -8.96
CA ASN A 546 14.94 33.46 -10.24
C ASN A 546 13.48 33.00 -10.19
N THR A 547 12.81 33.22 -9.06
CA THR A 547 11.50 32.64 -8.78
C THR A 547 10.38 33.40 -9.48
N SER A 548 9.46 32.65 -10.09
CA SER A 548 8.21 33.21 -10.60
C SER A 548 7.03 32.29 -10.36
N TYR A 549 5.88 32.87 -10.12
CA TYR A 549 4.61 32.20 -9.96
C TYR A 549 3.56 32.85 -10.85
N GLU A 550 2.84 32.03 -11.62
CA GLU A 550 1.75 32.50 -12.49
C GLU A 550 0.43 31.90 -12.00
N ASN A 551 -0.53 32.73 -11.72
CA ASN A 551 -1.90 32.36 -11.39
C ASN A 551 -2.88 32.91 -12.47
N PRO A 552 -4.22 32.72 -12.38
CA PRO A 552 -5.16 33.24 -13.36
C PRO A 552 -5.17 34.77 -13.49
N MET A 553 -4.60 35.48 -12.51
CA MET A 553 -4.62 36.95 -12.48
C MET A 553 -3.36 37.57 -13.13
N ASP A 554 -2.18 37.08 -12.75
CA ASP A 554 -0.91 37.66 -13.22
C ASP A 554 0.28 36.69 -13.14
N LEU A 555 1.42 37.11 -13.73
CA LEU A 555 2.73 36.48 -13.60
C LEU A 555 3.60 37.28 -12.62
N TYR A 556 3.71 36.76 -11.40
CA TYR A 556 4.56 37.34 -10.35
C TYR A 556 6.02 36.88 -10.53
N ARG A 557 6.93 37.82 -10.56
CA ARG A 557 8.38 37.57 -10.50
C ARG A 557 8.89 38.07 -9.17
N PHE A 558 9.63 37.23 -8.47
CA PHE A 558 10.18 37.53 -7.17
C PHE A 558 11.69 37.68 -7.25
N ASP A 559 12.22 38.65 -6.51
CA ASP A 559 13.64 38.73 -6.27
C ASP A 559 14.11 37.53 -5.43
N ASP A 560 15.42 37.27 -5.47
CA ASP A 560 15.97 36.14 -4.72
C ASP A 560 15.72 36.30 -3.22
N PHE A 561 15.28 35.20 -2.56
CA PHE A 561 15.03 35.23 -1.15
C PHE A 561 15.55 34.00 -0.41
N SER A 562 15.84 34.20 0.88
CA SER A 562 16.29 33.13 1.74
C SER A 562 15.42 32.96 2.98
N ILE A 563 15.34 31.71 3.44
CA ILE A 563 14.76 31.33 4.71
C ILE A 563 15.83 30.58 5.51
N LYS A 564 16.20 31.10 6.67
CA LYS A 564 17.19 30.51 7.53
C LYS A 564 16.62 30.15 8.88
N SER A 565 16.80 28.92 9.32
CA SER A 565 16.43 28.43 10.64
C SER A 565 17.65 28.07 11.46
N SER A 566 17.73 28.53 12.70
CA SER A 566 18.82 28.21 13.62
C SER A 566 18.31 28.13 15.05
N PHE A 567 19.05 27.43 15.89
CA PHE A 567 18.80 27.36 17.34
C PHE A 567 19.99 27.90 18.14
N THR A 568 19.67 28.58 19.22
CA THR A 568 20.63 28.95 20.28
C THR A 568 20.08 28.40 21.60
N GLY A 569 20.56 27.24 22.03
CA GLY A 569 19.92 26.47 23.07
C GLY A 569 18.57 25.95 22.59
N ASP A 570 17.50 26.26 23.31
CA ASP A 570 16.11 25.91 22.96
C ASP A 570 15.35 27.03 22.24
N VAL A 571 16.01 28.14 21.98
CA VAL A 571 15.46 29.30 21.28
C VAL A 571 15.73 29.17 19.79
N ARG A 572 14.66 29.03 19.02
CA ARG A 572 14.69 29.02 17.56
C ARG A 572 14.63 30.43 16.99
N THR A 573 15.41 30.69 15.93
CA THR A 573 15.28 31.87 15.10
C THR A 573 15.06 31.43 13.67
N ILE A 574 13.97 31.90 13.05
CA ILE A 574 13.71 31.77 11.62
C ILE A 574 13.78 33.18 11.03
N GLU A 575 14.73 33.39 10.15
CA GLU A 575 14.93 34.64 9.44
C GLU A 575 14.50 34.47 7.99
N VAL A 576 13.69 35.38 7.47
CA VAL A 576 13.29 35.45 6.07
C VAL A 576 13.83 36.76 5.50
N LYS A 577 14.59 36.68 4.41
CA LYS A 577 15.13 37.84 3.71
C LYS A 577 14.63 37.83 2.29
N SER A 578 13.77 38.78 1.99
CA SER A 578 13.31 39.05 0.63
C SER A 578 13.06 40.54 0.45
N PRO A 579 13.46 41.14 -0.66
CA PRO A 579 13.18 42.55 -0.92
C PRO A 579 11.74 42.79 -1.38
N ASP A 580 10.95 41.76 -1.74
CA ASP A 580 9.63 41.93 -2.36
C ASP A 580 8.55 40.89 -1.97
N VAL A 581 8.88 39.96 -1.07
CA VAL A 581 7.93 38.97 -0.57
C VAL A 581 7.59 39.24 0.89
N ILE A 582 8.52 38.99 1.80
CA ILE A 582 8.45 39.21 3.23
C ILE A 582 9.89 39.28 3.78
N SER A 583 10.17 40.21 4.65
CA SER A 583 11.48 40.34 5.28
C SER A 583 11.32 40.48 6.78
N GLY A 584 12.11 39.71 7.54
CA GLY A 584 12.05 39.77 9.01
C GLY A 584 12.42 38.46 9.67
N GLN A 585 11.97 38.33 10.90
CA GLN A 585 12.30 37.15 11.70
C GLN A 585 11.20 36.77 12.67
N MET A 586 11.21 35.49 13.04
CA MET A 586 10.49 34.98 14.20
C MET A 586 11.49 34.29 15.14
N LYS A 587 11.38 34.57 16.44
CA LYS A 587 12.30 34.07 17.44
C LYS A 587 11.57 33.63 18.69
N GLY A 588 11.90 32.47 19.22
CA GLY A 588 11.27 31.97 20.43
C GLY A 588 11.40 30.46 20.60
N ARG A 589 10.61 29.93 21.48
CA ARG A 589 10.46 28.50 21.70
C ARG A 589 9.07 28.11 21.18
N PHE A 590 9.00 27.65 19.96
CA PHE A 590 7.75 27.34 19.26
C PHE A 590 7.89 26.18 18.28
N LYS A 591 6.78 25.51 18.02
CA LYS A 591 6.66 24.51 16.95
C LYS A 591 5.92 25.11 15.77
N LEU A 592 6.49 25.00 14.57
CA LEU A 592 5.84 25.45 13.34
C LEU A 592 4.54 24.70 13.06
N SER A 593 4.48 23.41 13.40
CA SER A 593 3.30 22.57 13.25
C SER A 593 2.14 23.00 14.13
N GLU A 594 2.40 23.70 15.24
CA GLU A 594 1.41 24.15 16.21
C GLU A 594 1.10 25.65 16.10
N LEU A 595 1.75 26.41 15.19
CA LEU A 595 1.60 27.86 15.08
C LEU A 595 0.14 28.29 14.87
N GLN A 596 -0.59 27.62 14.01
CA GLN A 596 -1.99 27.94 13.78
C GLN A 596 -2.82 27.82 15.06
N ALA A 597 -2.64 26.76 15.81
CA ALA A 597 -3.32 26.52 17.08
C ALA A 597 -2.87 27.53 18.15
N LEU A 598 -1.56 27.87 18.19
CA LEU A 598 -1.01 28.89 19.09
C LEU A 598 -1.65 30.26 18.83
N PHE A 599 -1.74 30.70 17.58
CA PHE A 599 -2.42 31.94 17.23
C PHE A 599 -3.93 31.91 17.53
N GLN A 600 -4.59 30.78 17.20
CA GLN A 600 -6.02 30.64 17.55
C GLN A 600 -6.26 30.69 19.03
N ASN A 601 -5.43 30.06 19.86
CA ASN A 601 -5.51 30.13 21.31
C ASN A 601 -5.27 31.54 21.79
N SER A 602 -4.30 32.25 21.22
CA SER A 602 -3.96 33.63 21.61
C SER A 602 -5.07 34.62 21.25
N ILE A 603 -5.66 34.52 20.08
CA ILE A 603 -6.84 35.29 19.69
C ILE A 603 -8.04 34.91 20.57
N GLY A 604 -8.22 33.60 20.80
CA GLY A 604 -9.28 33.06 21.63
C GLY A 604 -9.19 33.50 23.09
N SER A 605 -7.97 33.79 23.59
CA SER A 605 -7.77 34.29 24.97
C SER A 605 -8.42 35.65 25.22
N ILE A 606 -8.77 36.40 24.17
CA ILE A 606 -9.59 37.60 24.25
C ILE A 606 -11.01 37.28 24.73
N TYR A 607 -11.46 36.03 24.57
CA TYR A 607 -12.78 35.55 24.96
C TYR A 607 -12.68 34.53 26.08
N THR A 608 -13.41 34.71 27.15
CA THR A 608 -13.40 33.85 28.34
C THR A 608 -14.04 32.47 28.12
N ASN A 609 -14.88 32.33 27.11
CA ASN A 609 -15.55 31.06 26.75
C ASN A 609 -14.86 30.30 25.62
N TYR A 610 -13.63 30.65 25.26
CA TYR A 610 -12.86 29.93 24.25
C TYR A 610 -12.28 28.65 24.84
N GLU A 611 -12.50 27.50 24.17
CA GLU A 611 -11.84 26.23 24.49
C GLU A 611 -10.53 26.17 23.71
N PRO A 612 -9.37 26.23 24.40
CA PRO A 612 -8.09 26.25 23.70
C PRO A 612 -7.77 24.93 23.07
N ASN A 613 -7.16 24.95 21.90
CA ASN A 613 -6.54 23.76 21.27
C ASN A 613 -5.43 23.23 22.18
N VAL A 614 -5.28 21.90 22.19
CA VAL A 614 -4.17 21.26 22.92
C VAL A 614 -2.87 21.51 22.14
N ILE A 615 -1.94 22.24 22.74
CA ILE A 615 -0.63 22.53 22.20
C ILE A 615 0.45 22.23 23.23
N THR A 616 1.70 22.18 22.82
CA THR A 616 2.83 22.04 23.74
C THR A 616 2.94 23.26 24.66
N ASN A 617 3.17 23.04 25.94
CA ASN A 617 3.31 24.11 26.93
C ASN A 617 4.66 24.84 26.79
N ASN A 618 4.79 26.00 27.40
CA ASN A 618 5.99 26.85 27.42
C ASN A 618 6.43 27.32 26.02
N GLN A 619 5.52 27.49 25.09
CA GLN A 619 5.80 28.10 23.79
C GLN A 619 5.68 29.62 23.88
N TYR A 620 6.65 30.31 23.29
CA TYR A 620 6.55 31.73 23.00
C TYR A 620 7.20 32.05 21.67
N MET A 621 6.71 33.08 21.00
CA MET A 621 7.26 33.55 19.72
C MET A 621 7.15 35.05 19.63
N GLU A 622 8.29 35.69 19.35
CA GLU A 622 8.36 37.10 18.92
C GLU A 622 8.55 37.12 17.42
N PHE A 623 7.85 38.00 16.74
CA PHE A 623 7.98 38.16 15.30
C PHE A 623 8.00 39.62 14.87
N ASP A 624 8.79 39.90 13.83
CA ASP A 624 8.94 41.22 13.24
C ASP A 624 9.12 41.06 11.72
N PHE A 625 8.10 41.42 10.94
CA PHE A 625 8.09 41.26 9.51
C PHE A 625 7.63 42.51 8.79
N ASP A 626 8.36 42.89 7.75
CA ASP A 626 7.91 43.75 6.69
C ASP A 626 7.26 42.92 5.58
N ILE A 627 6.03 43.26 5.21
CA ILE A 627 5.21 42.49 4.27
C ILE A 627 5.11 43.29 2.94
N TYR A 628 5.40 42.64 1.86
CA TYR A 628 5.33 43.23 0.50
C TYR A 628 4.11 42.71 -0.25
N ASN A 629 3.55 43.58 -1.10
CA ASN A 629 2.27 43.29 -1.76
C ASN A 629 2.28 42.05 -2.65
N LYS A 630 3.35 41.75 -3.34
CA LYS A 630 3.41 40.61 -4.28
C LYS A 630 2.99 39.28 -3.66
N ILE A 631 3.47 38.99 -2.44
CA ILE A 631 3.08 37.71 -1.79
C ILE A 631 1.62 37.71 -1.39
N VAL A 632 1.10 38.86 -0.99
CA VAL A 632 -0.30 39.01 -0.57
C VAL A 632 -1.23 38.80 -1.77
N GLU A 633 -0.97 39.41 -2.90
CA GLU A 633 -1.74 39.26 -4.14
C GLU A 633 -1.77 37.80 -4.65
N VAL A 634 -0.67 37.05 -4.48
CA VAL A 634 -0.64 35.62 -4.82
C VAL A 634 -1.68 34.81 -4.04
N PHE A 635 -1.88 35.11 -2.75
CA PHE A 635 -2.77 34.34 -1.88
C PHE A 635 -4.18 34.95 -1.79
N TYR A 636 -4.28 36.27 -1.85
CA TYR A 636 -5.51 37.04 -1.71
C TYR A 636 -5.55 38.14 -2.79
N PRO A 637 -5.98 37.81 -4.01
CA PRO A 637 -5.96 38.76 -5.15
C PRO A 637 -6.77 40.06 -4.91
N ASP A 638 -7.78 39.99 -4.05
CA ASP A 638 -8.64 41.10 -3.68
C ASP A 638 -8.06 41.98 -2.57
N LEU A 639 -6.85 41.66 -2.08
CA LEU A 639 -6.15 42.39 -1.02
C LEU A 639 -4.85 42.95 -1.54
N THR A 640 -4.73 44.28 -1.55
CA THR A 640 -3.48 44.98 -1.90
C THR A 640 -2.95 45.75 -0.69
N LEU A 641 -1.66 45.60 -0.40
CA LEU A 641 -0.96 46.29 0.67
C LEU A 641 0.05 47.31 0.07
N SER A 642 0.12 48.47 0.66
CA SER A 642 1.13 49.49 0.27
C SER A 642 2.52 49.15 0.86
N PRO A 643 3.62 49.73 0.30
CA PRO A 643 4.94 49.65 0.92
C PRO A 643 4.93 50.15 2.36
N ASN A 644 5.88 49.69 3.16
CA ASN A 644 6.01 49.94 4.60
C ASN A 644 4.88 49.34 5.44
N THR A 645 4.27 48.28 4.96
CA THR A 645 3.37 47.44 5.80
C THR A 645 4.21 46.50 6.64
N PHE A 646 3.96 46.48 7.95
CA PHE A 646 4.67 45.60 8.86
C PHE A 646 3.74 44.90 9.84
N LEU A 647 4.21 43.77 10.36
CA LEU A 647 3.55 42.93 11.34
C LEU A 647 4.56 42.57 12.45
N ARG A 648 4.34 43.04 13.65
CA ARG A 648 5.19 42.78 14.82
C ARG A 648 4.39 42.25 15.95
N GLY A 649 4.95 41.35 16.76
CA GLY A 649 4.21 40.89 17.91
C GLY A 649 4.92 39.83 18.73
N ARG A 650 4.20 39.41 19.78
CA ARG A 650 4.60 38.33 20.67
C ARG A 650 3.39 37.49 21.05
N VAL A 651 3.59 36.19 21.10
CA VAL A 651 2.61 35.19 21.45
C VAL A 651 3.20 34.27 22.50
N GLU A 652 2.47 33.96 23.56
CA GLU A 652 2.82 32.97 24.60
C GLU A 652 1.68 31.98 24.84
N SER A 653 2.03 30.69 24.98
CA SER A 653 1.01 29.66 25.22
C SER A 653 0.48 29.60 26.65
N ASP A 654 1.38 29.77 27.64
CA ASP A 654 1.06 29.49 29.06
C ASP A 654 0.47 30.67 29.78
N GLU A 655 0.89 31.86 29.45
CA GLU A 655 0.37 33.14 30.04
C GLU A 655 -0.70 33.74 29.14
N SER A 656 -1.04 33.10 28.04
CA SER A 656 -2.01 33.60 27.04
C SER A 656 -1.70 35.03 26.59
N GLU A 657 -0.42 35.44 26.62
CA GLU A 657 0.00 36.75 26.16
C GLU A 657 -0.07 36.81 24.62
N PHE A 658 -0.78 37.80 24.13
CA PHE A 658 -0.89 38.10 22.73
C PHE A 658 -0.71 39.58 22.47
N LYS A 659 0.41 39.96 21.90
CA LYS A 659 0.70 41.31 21.45
C LYS A 659 0.91 41.32 19.93
N LEU A 660 0.18 42.14 19.24
CA LEU A 660 0.26 42.35 17.82
C LEU A 660 0.25 43.82 17.47
N ASN A 661 1.15 44.26 16.61
CA ASN A 661 1.14 45.56 15.99
C ASN A 661 1.23 45.41 14.49
N PHE A 662 0.16 45.76 13.80
CA PHE A 662 0.12 45.77 12.33
C PHE A 662 -0.13 47.18 11.87
N ARG A 663 0.69 47.63 10.92
CA ARG A 663 0.51 48.95 10.32
C ARG A 663 0.65 48.84 8.80
N SER A 664 -0.26 49.50 8.09
CA SER A 664 -0.20 49.66 6.64
C SER A 664 -0.64 51.08 6.23
N PRO A 665 0.15 51.83 5.47
CA PRO A 665 -0.25 53.13 4.99
C PRO A 665 -1.53 53.06 4.11
N ARG A 666 -1.71 51.96 3.37
CA ARG A 666 -2.93 51.73 2.59
C ARG A 666 -3.19 50.23 2.38
N ILE A 667 -4.45 49.90 2.50
CA ILE A 667 -4.99 48.60 2.19
C ILE A 667 -6.15 48.77 1.21
N ASP A 668 -6.12 48.06 0.07
CA ASP A 668 -7.29 47.91 -0.79
C ASP A 668 -7.83 46.50 -0.65
N LEU A 669 -9.10 46.37 -0.28
CA LEU A 669 -9.76 45.09 -0.02
C LEU A 669 -11.19 45.11 -0.59
N PHE A 670 -11.50 44.20 -1.54
CA PHE A 670 -12.81 44.10 -2.21
C PHE A 670 -13.32 45.44 -2.75
N ASN A 671 -12.45 46.21 -3.46
CA ASN A 671 -12.72 47.55 -3.93
C ASN A 671 -12.99 48.63 -2.85
N ASN A 672 -12.68 48.30 -1.60
CA ASN A 672 -12.69 49.27 -0.52
C ASN A 672 -11.24 49.66 -0.18
N MET A 673 -11.00 50.91 0.06
CA MET A 673 -9.69 51.46 0.37
C MET A 673 -9.64 51.94 1.82
N PHE A 674 -8.62 51.45 2.54
CA PHE A 674 -8.33 51.87 3.92
C PHE A 674 -7.00 52.64 3.93
N GLN A 675 -6.91 53.78 4.57
CA GLN A 675 -5.68 54.58 4.67
C GLN A 675 -5.19 54.68 6.11
N GLU A 676 -3.85 54.68 6.29
CA GLU A 676 -3.15 54.75 7.58
C GLU A 676 -3.70 53.77 8.62
N VAL A 677 -3.80 52.55 8.20
CA VAL A 677 -4.31 51.47 9.06
C VAL A 677 -3.32 51.14 10.17
N ASN A 678 -3.76 51.15 11.39
CA ASN A 678 -3.01 50.76 12.57
C ASN A 678 -3.88 49.81 13.43
N LEU A 679 -3.40 48.58 13.63
CA LEU A 679 -4.03 47.57 14.47
C LEU A 679 -3.08 47.17 15.58
N GLN A 680 -3.49 47.35 16.79
CA GLN A 680 -2.81 46.94 18.01
C GLN A 680 -3.68 45.96 18.79
N VAL A 681 -3.12 44.80 19.14
CA VAL A 681 -3.74 43.83 20.04
C VAL A 681 -2.83 43.66 21.24
N ASP A 682 -3.38 43.73 22.42
CA ASP A 682 -2.69 43.44 23.66
C ASP A 682 -3.73 42.93 24.68
N ASN A 683 -3.82 41.60 24.79
CA ASN A 683 -4.81 40.98 25.68
C ASN A 683 -4.48 41.16 27.17
N THR A 684 -3.30 41.68 27.51
CA THR A 684 -2.88 42.00 28.88
C THR A 684 -3.08 43.46 29.22
N ASN A 685 -3.42 44.32 28.25
CA ASN A 685 -3.63 45.73 28.47
C ASN A 685 -4.97 45.98 29.20
N PRO A 686 -4.97 46.65 30.35
CA PRO A 686 -6.19 46.88 31.14
C PRO A 686 -7.17 47.89 30.51
N ILE A 687 -6.72 48.68 29.51
CA ILE A 687 -7.52 49.72 28.87
C ILE A 687 -8.23 49.22 27.62
N TYR A 688 -7.54 48.44 26.81
CA TYR A 688 -8.10 47.82 25.63
C TYR A 688 -7.36 46.52 25.30
N ASN A 689 -8.09 45.58 24.73
CA ASN A 689 -7.46 44.34 24.18
C ASN A 689 -7.11 44.48 22.68
N THR A 690 -7.94 45.25 21.96
CA THR A 690 -7.68 45.55 20.54
C THR A 690 -7.98 47.04 20.32
N TYR A 691 -7.07 47.69 19.61
CA TYR A 691 -7.22 49.01 19.06
C TYR A 691 -7.00 48.96 17.55
N PHE A 692 -7.97 49.45 16.80
CA PHE A 692 -7.89 49.58 15.36
C PHE A 692 -8.21 51.02 14.97
N GLU A 693 -7.42 51.57 14.05
CA GLU A 693 -7.58 52.91 13.53
C GLU A 693 -7.35 52.92 12.03
N ALA A 694 -8.11 53.72 11.30
CA ALA A 694 -7.87 54.04 9.90
C ALA A 694 -8.28 55.51 9.66
N ASP A 695 -7.39 56.28 9.07
CA ASP A 695 -7.68 57.70 8.76
C ASP A 695 -8.87 57.85 7.85
N SER A 696 -8.97 57.00 6.84
CA SER A 696 -10.12 56.99 5.94
C SER A 696 -10.41 55.60 5.41
N VAL A 697 -11.68 55.32 5.16
CA VAL A 697 -12.21 54.13 4.54
C VAL A 697 -13.12 54.55 3.39
N ALA A 698 -12.66 54.37 2.15
CA ALA A 698 -13.45 54.65 0.95
C ALA A 698 -14.12 53.35 0.46
N THR A 699 -15.42 53.38 0.39
CA THR A 699 -16.23 52.29 -0.21
C THR A 699 -16.89 52.77 -1.51
N GLY A 700 -17.43 51.82 -2.29
CA GLY A 700 -18.14 52.19 -3.52
C GLY A 700 -19.42 53.05 -3.32
N THR A 701 -19.96 53.05 -2.07
CA THR A 701 -21.25 53.69 -1.79
C THR A 701 -21.17 54.76 -0.69
N TYR A 702 -20.21 54.66 0.22
CA TYR A 702 -20.11 55.58 1.35
C TYR A 702 -18.67 55.64 1.84
N ASN A 703 -18.20 56.87 2.18
CA ASN A 703 -16.84 57.08 2.67
C ASN A 703 -16.86 57.35 4.17
N PHE A 704 -15.93 56.74 4.91
CA PHE A 704 -15.71 56.97 6.33
C PHE A 704 -14.38 57.69 6.54
N SER A 705 -14.28 58.45 7.61
CA SER A 705 -13.05 59.07 8.05
C SER A 705 -12.89 58.94 9.53
N GLU A 706 -11.67 59.12 10.06
CA GLU A 706 -11.34 58.98 11.47
C GLU A 706 -11.94 57.72 12.08
N PHE A 707 -11.85 56.58 11.38
CA PHE A 707 -12.40 55.31 11.88
C PHE A 707 -11.53 54.79 13.00
N SER A 708 -12.17 54.59 14.19
CA SER A 708 -11.52 53.93 15.29
C SER A 708 -12.39 52.84 15.88
N PHE A 709 -11.75 51.82 16.40
CA PHE A 709 -12.39 50.70 17.04
C PHE A 709 -11.55 50.25 18.21
N ILE A 710 -12.14 50.11 19.37
CA ILE A 710 -11.51 49.52 20.56
C ILE A 710 -12.38 48.42 21.12
N ASN A 711 -11.74 47.40 21.68
CA ASN A 711 -12.47 46.42 22.47
C ASN A 711 -11.86 46.23 23.86
N VAL A 712 -12.71 45.82 24.78
CA VAL A 712 -12.33 45.38 26.12
C VAL A 712 -13.10 44.14 26.48
N THR A 713 -12.43 43.14 26.97
CA THR A 713 -13.05 41.93 27.50
C THR A 713 -13.33 42.11 28.98
N GLN A 714 -14.55 41.96 29.35
CA GLN A 714 -14.97 41.99 30.77
C GLN A 714 -15.82 40.77 31.10
N ARG A 715 -15.32 39.91 31.95
CA ARG A 715 -15.91 38.59 32.23
C ARG A 715 -16.03 37.80 30.91
N ASP A 716 -17.22 37.34 30.53
CA ASP A 716 -17.51 36.53 29.36
C ASP A 716 -17.98 37.35 28.15
N THR A 717 -17.76 38.69 28.18
CA THR A 717 -18.29 39.59 27.16
C THR A 717 -17.21 40.52 26.66
N LEU A 718 -17.07 40.54 25.35
CA LEU A 718 -16.23 41.47 24.61
C LEU A 718 -17.06 42.73 24.30
N PHE A 719 -16.74 43.83 24.92
CA PHE A 719 -17.35 45.13 24.64
C PHE A 719 -16.55 45.88 23.58
N ILE A 720 -17.24 46.41 22.61
CA ILE A 720 -16.67 47.05 21.43
C ILE A 720 -17.24 48.48 21.36
N ARG A 721 -16.36 49.46 21.21
CA ARG A 721 -16.69 50.81 20.84
C ARG A 721 -16.06 51.15 19.52
N SER A 722 -16.84 51.63 18.56
CA SER A 722 -16.40 52.13 17.28
C SER A 722 -16.90 53.54 17.04
N GLU A 723 -15.98 54.40 16.62
CA GLU A 723 -16.26 55.79 16.31
C GLU A 723 -15.74 56.10 14.93
N PHE A 724 -16.52 56.78 14.13
CA PHE A 724 -16.09 57.23 12.78
C PHE A 724 -16.97 58.38 12.31
N LYS A 725 -16.46 59.08 11.32
CA LYS A 725 -17.21 60.14 10.57
C LYS A 725 -17.49 59.65 9.17
N GLY A 726 -18.38 60.31 8.46
CA GLY A 726 -18.65 59.96 7.08
C GLY A 726 -19.52 60.97 6.37
N GLY A 727 -19.97 60.62 5.18
CA GLY A 727 -20.78 61.46 4.33
C GLY A 727 -20.02 62.59 3.68
N LYS A 728 -20.78 63.55 3.13
CA LYS A 728 -20.21 64.68 2.43
C LYS A 728 -19.61 65.67 3.46
N PHE A 729 -18.31 65.92 3.41
CA PHE A 729 -17.57 66.77 4.34
C PHE A 729 -17.56 66.29 5.82
N ASP A 730 -17.57 64.95 6.05
CA ASP A 730 -17.48 64.31 7.38
C ASP A 730 -18.54 64.80 8.39
N ARG A 731 -19.73 65.14 7.88
CA ARG A 731 -20.83 65.65 8.73
C ARG A 731 -21.59 64.57 9.44
N ASP A 732 -21.57 63.37 8.96
CA ASP A 732 -22.19 62.23 9.63
C ASP A 732 -21.23 61.71 10.71
N VAL A 733 -21.72 61.41 11.90
CA VAL A 733 -20.94 60.97 13.03
C VAL A 733 -21.56 59.70 13.57
N PHE A 734 -20.76 58.67 13.77
CA PHE A 734 -21.19 57.36 14.26
C PHE A 734 -20.47 57.01 15.53
N ASN A 735 -21.22 56.69 16.59
CA ASN A 735 -20.73 56.24 17.89
C ASN A 735 -21.42 54.91 18.20
N LEU A 736 -20.81 53.82 17.91
CA LEU A 736 -21.39 52.50 18.05
C LEU A 736 -20.83 51.78 19.27
N ASN A 737 -21.70 51.20 20.08
CA ASN A 737 -21.35 50.36 21.22
C ASN A 737 -21.96 48.99 21.01
N LEU A 738 -21.11 48.01 20.85
CA LEU A 738 -21.46 46.63 20.60
C LEU A 738 -20.95 45.73 21.72
N PHE A 739 -21.49 44.54 21.80
CA PHE A 739 -20.88 43.47 22.59
C PHE A 739 -20.94 42.14 21.86
N HIS A 740 -19.97 41.31 22.10
CA HIS A 740 -19.97 39.92 21.68
C HIS A 740 -19.83 39.03 22.91
N THR A 741 -20.64 37.97 22.95
CA THR A 741 -20.52 36.91 23.96
C THR A 741 -20.96 35.56 23.36
N ILE A 742 -20.68 34.50 24.07
CA ILE A 742 -21.17 33.16 23.72
C ILE A 742 -22.25 32.79 24.72
N ASN A 743 -23.43 32.41 24.23
CA ASN A 743 -24.54 32.02 25.09
C ASN A 743 -24.40 30.59 25.62
N LYS A 744 -25.34 30.16 26.46
CA LYS A 744 -25.34 28.82 27.06
C LYS A 744 -25.51 27.69 26.04
N GLU A 745 -26.06 28.00 24.89
CA GLU A 745 -26.25 27.12 23.74
C GLU A 745 -25.02 27.08 22.83
N ASN A 746 -23.88 27.67 23.26
CA ASN A 746 -22.62 27.77 22.52
C ASN A 746 -22.74 28.51 21.17
N GLN A 747 -23.64 29.52 21.12
CA GLN A 747 -23.84 30.39 19.97
C GLN A 747 -23.19 31.75 20.21
N SER A 748 -22.61 32.35 19.18
CA SER A 748 -22.11 33.72 19.21
C SER A 748 -23.27 34.72 19.21
N VAL A 749 -23.28 35.61 20.17
CA VAL A 749 -24.25 36.67 20.27
C VAL A 749 -23.55 38.00 20.11
N VAL A 750 -23.89 38.76 19.08
CA VAL A 750 -23.43 40.12 18.86
C VAL A 750 -24.62 41.05 19.13
N GLY A 751 -24.55 41.81 20.19
CA GLY A 751 -25.59 42.77 20.53
C GLY A 751 -25.16 44.21 20.32
N ILE A 752 -26.13 45.07 20.01
CA ILE A 752 -25.94 46.52 19.95
C ILE A 752 -26.47 47.14 21.25
N GLN A 753 -25.58 47.80 22.00
CA GLN A 753 -25.94 48.61 23.11
C GLN A 753 -26.46 49.96 22.60
N ARG A 754 -26.87 50.84 23.52
CA ARG A 754 -27.29 52.20 23.14
C ARG A 754 -26.14 52.87 22.38
N SER A 755 -26.39 53.13 21.11
CA SER A 755 -25.49 53.74 20.13
C SER A 755 -26.17 54.95 19.52
N ASP A 756 -25.41 55.92 19.07
CA ASP A 756 -25.96 57.09 18.38
C ASP A 756 -25.22 57.31 17.05
N LEU A 757 -25.96 57.74 16.09
CA LEU A 757 -25.44 58.16 14.80
C LEU A 757 -26.12 59.45 14.37
N THR A 758 -25.35 60.40 13.91
CA THR A 758 -25.84 61.60 13.31
C THR A 758 -25.69 61.48 11.77
N PHE A 759 -26.84 61.50 11.11
CA PHE A 759 -26.90 61.43 9.66
C PHE A 759 -27.70 62.60 9.11
N LYS A 760 -27.15 63.36 8.16
CA LYS A 760 -27.77 64.57 7.65
C LYS A 760 -28.21 65.53 8.77
N ASN A 761 -27.39 65.72 9.78
CA ASN A 761 -27.67 66.53 10.98
C ASN A 761 -28.85 66.03 11.83
N ASN A 762 -29.34 64.80 11.64
CA ASN A 762 -30.35 64.17 12.45
C ASN A 762 -29.73 63.06 13.25
N THR A 763 -29.89 63.11 14.61
CA THR A 763 -29.32 62.08 15.48
C THR A 763 -30.32 60.95 15.66
N TRP A 764 -29.93 59.77 15.23
CA TRP A 764 -30.65 58.52 15.43
C TRP A 764 -30.02 57.73 16.54
N TYR A 765 -30.83 57.00 17.29
CA TYR A 765 -30.38 56.16 18.36
C TYR A 765 -30.68 54.71 18.02
N ILE A 766 -29.66 53.84 18.03
CA ILE A 766 -29.84 52.39 17.93
C ILE A 766 -29.99 51.91 19.38
N ASN A 767 -31.02 51.10 19.64
CA ASN A 767 -31.28 50.54 20.93
C ASN A 767 -31.43 51.63 22.04
N GLN A 768 -32.19 52.69 21.79
CA GLN A 768 -32.39 53.78 22.71
C GLN A 768 -32.85 53.32 24.08
N ASP A 769 -33.77 52.33 24.13
CA ASP A 769 -34.41 51.81 25.34
C ASP A 769 -33.58 50.73 26.06
N ARG A 770 -32.34 50.45 25.53
CA ARG A 770 -31.46 49.44 26.09
C ARG A 770 -32.11 48.05 26.13
N ASN A 771 -32.86 47.70 25.09
CA ASN A 771 -33.52 46.42 24.96
C ASN A 771 -32.49 45.31 24.65
N LYS A 772 -32.56 44.19 25.37
CA LYS A 772 -31.66 43.04 25.22
C LYS A 772 -31.87 42.26 23.91
N ASN A 773 -32.97 42.54 23.20
CA ASN A 773 -33.26 41.87 21.91
C ASN A 773 -32.59 42.56 20.72
N ASN A 774 -31.86 43.66 20.87
CA ASN A 774 -31.06 44.29 19.84
C ASN A 774 -29.77 43.49 19.63
N LYS A 775 -29.87 42.32 19.02
CA LYS A 775 -28.76 41.39 18.85
C LYS A 775 -28.91 40.48 17.62
N PHE A 776 -27.76 40.01 17.16
CA PHE A 776 -27.60 38.93 16.21
C PHE A 776 -27.14 37.69 16.96
N VAL A 777 -27.69 36.53 16.65
CA VAL A 777 -27.28 35.25 17.21
C VAL A 777 -26.77 34.40 16.04
N PHE A 778 -25.53 33.91 16.16
CA PHE A 778 -24.84 33.10 15.13
C PHE A 778 -24.54 31.74 15.71
N GLU A 779 -24.66 30.70 14.90
CA GLU A 779 -24.02 29.44 15.20
C GLU A 779 -22.50 29.51 14.99
N ASN A 780 -21.73 28.63 15.62
CA ASN A 780 -20.26 28.66 15.58
C ASN A 780 -19.65 28.66 14.17
N SER A 781 -20.41 28.27 13.16
CA SER A 781 -20.01 28.30 11.77
C SER A 781 -20.28 29.63 11.05
N PHE A 782 -20.93 30.58 11.67
CA PHE A 782 -21.44 31.85 11.09
C PHE A 782 -22.36 31.65 9.86
N ARG A 783 -22.90 30.48 9.67
CA ARG A 783 -23.81 30.18 8.55
C ARG A 783 -25.26 30.50 8.86
N ASP A 784 -25.63 30.34 10.12
CA ASP A 784 -26.97 30.54 10.59
C ASP A 784 -26.99 31.80 11.48
N ILE A 785 -27.74 32.81 11.07
CA ILE A 785 -27.87 34.10 11.75
C ILE A 785 -29.33 34.32 12.12
N THR A 786 -29.60 34.64 13.36
CA THR A 786 -30.90 35.11 13.79
C THR A 786 -30.76 36.56 14.26
N ILE A 787 -31.58 37.42 13.71
CA ILE A 787 -31.72 38.83 14.11
C ILE A 787 -32.98 38.92 14.95
N ASP A 788 -32.83 39.12 16.24
CA ASP A 788 -34.00 39.19 17.13
C ASP A 788 -34.83 40.43 16.85
N SER A 789 -34.22 41.61 17.03
CA SER A 789 -34.88 42.88 16.70
C SER A 789 -33.86 44.01 16.81
N LEU A 790 -33.45 44.58 15.69
CA LEU A 790 -32.62 45.79 15.66
C LEU A 790 -33.54 47.00 15.50
N VAL A 791 -33.50 47.89 16.45
CA VAL A 791 -34.37 49.08 16.44
C VAL A 791 -33.54 50.35 16.42
N MET A 792 -33.84 51.23 15.48
CA MET A 792 -33.25 52.55 15.31
C MET A 792 -34.36 53.61 15.40
N ASN A 793 -34.18 54.62 16.23
CA ASN A 793 -35.18 55.63 16.50
C ASN A 793 -34.66 57.06 16.32
N HIS A 794 -35.54 57.97 15.87
CA HIS A 794 -35.36 59.42 15.91
C HIS A 794 -36.65 60.06 16.29
N GLY A 795 -36.77 60.49 17.59
CA GLY A 795 -38.04 60.99 18.11
C GLY A 795 -39.15 59.95 18.09
N ASN A 796 -40.15 60.11 17.26
CA ASN A 796 -41.26 59.17 17.04
C ASN A 796 -41.11 58.34 15.76
N GLU A 797 -39.97 58.45 15.12
CA GLU A 797 -39.61 57.66 13.92
C GLU A 797 -38.90 56.36 14.34
N GLU A 798 -39.27 55.24 13.74
CA GLU A 798 -38.66 53.96 14.07
C GLU A 798 -38.39 53.16 12.80
N ILE A 799 -37.19 52.54 12.73
CA ILE A 799 -36.82 51.52 11.77
C ILE A 799 -36.47 50.24 12.53
N ARG A 800 -37.12 49.13 12.20
CA ARG A 800 -36.91 47.85 12.85
C ARG A 800 -36.51 46.80 11.84
N LEU A 801 -35.44 46.05 12.12
CA LEU A 801 -34.99 44.89 11.35
C LEU A 801 -35.04 43.64 12.23
N SER A 802 -35.64 42.56 11.70
CA SER A 802 -35.66 41.25 12.36
C SER A 802 -35.64 40.13 11.33
N GLY A 803 -35.38 38.86 11.76
CA GLY A 803 -35.45 37.73 10.88
C GLY A 803 -34.36 36.70 11.10
N ALA A 804 -34.17 35.86 10.06
CA ALA A 804 -33.16 34.79 10.10
C ALA A 804 -32.58 34.56 8.72
N VAL A 805 -31.30 34.20 8.71
CA VAL A 805 -30.54 33.69 7.54
C VAL A 805 -30.03 32.32 7.91
N ARG A 806 -30.27 31.32 7.07
CA ARG A 806 -29.79 29.97 7.19
C ARG A 806 -29.10 29.61 5.89
N ASP A 807 -27.80 29.44 5.91
CA ASP A 807 -26.96 29.15 4.74
C ASP A 807 -27.23 30.09 3.52
N SER A 808 -26.89 29.66 2.33
CA SER A 808 -27.11 30.39 1.07
C SER A 808 -28.51 30.19 0.48
N THR A 809 -29.34 29.33 1.06
CA THR A 809 -30.62 28.89 0.45
C THR A 809 -31.86 29.40 1.19
N TYR A 810 -31.71 29.87 2.41
CA TYR A 810 -32.84 30.36 3.22
C TYR A 810 -32.53 31.71 3.87
N LYS A 811 -33.40 32.70 3.61
CA LYS A 811 -33.39 34.00 4.26
C LYS A 811 -34.84 34.41 4.55
N ASN A 812 -35.10 34.91 5.73
CA ASN A 812 -36.37 35.47 6.08
C ASN A 812 -36.09 36.76 6.87
N LEU A 813 -36.07 37.88 6.16
CA LEU A 813 -35.74 39.19 6.71
C LEU A 813 -36.95 40.13 6.63
N GLN A 814 -37.24 40.81 7.70
CA GLN A 814 -38.31 41.78 7.81
C GLN A 814 -37.76 43.15 8.23
N MET A 815 -38.12 44.18 7.50
CA MET A 815 -37.83 45.57 7.84
C MET A 815 -39.14 46.35 7.95
N GLU A 816 -39.33 46.97 9.05
CA GLU A 816 -40.52 47.76 9.35
C GLU A 816 -40.14 49.24 9.51
N PHE A 817 -40.92 50.13 8.92
CA PHE A 817 -40.77 51.57 8.98
C PHE A 817 -42.01 52.18 9.64
N SER A 818 -41.79 52.99 10.65
CA SER A 818 -42.85 53.68 11.36
C SER A 818 -42.57 55.16 11.34
N ASN A 819 -43.38 55.93 10.63
CA ASN A 819 -43.36 57.37 10.57
C ASN A 819 -42.01 58.00 10.18
N VAL A 820 -41.22 57.30 9.35
CA VAL A 820 -39.82 57.67 9.01
C VAL A 820 -39.80 58.77 7.95
N ASP A 821 -39.18 59.87 8.24
CA ASP A 821 -38.97 60.97 7.29
C ASP A 821 -37.87 60.58 6.24
N LEU A 822 -38.27 60.42 5.03
CA LEU A 822 -37.39 60.02 3.94
C LEU A 822 -36.22 60.98 3.73
N TYR A 823 -36.41 62.27 3.89
CA TYR A 823 -35.33 63.25 3.79
C TYR A 823 -34.18 62.95 4.74
N LYS A 824 -34.47 62.39 5.90
CA LYS A 824 -33.48 62.09 6.93
C LYS A 824 -32.66 60.82 6.67
N ILE A 825 -33.21 59.85 5.91
CA ILE A 825 -32.58 58.56 5.69
C ILE A 825 -32.06 58.35 4.27
N THR A 826 -32.53 59.09 3.29
CA THR A 826 -32.05 58.97 1.92
C THR A 826 -30.65 59.58 1.73
N PRO A 827 -29.71 58.92 1.10
CA PRO A 827 -28.41 59.52 0.80
C PRO A 827 -28.53 60.81 0.00
N GLU A 828 -27.53 61.71 0.12
CA GLU A 828 -27.49 62.91 -0.72
C GLU A 828 -27.11 62.51 -2.15
N ILE A 829 -28.08 62.48 -3.03
CA ILE A 829 -27.89 62.23 -4.46
C ILE A 829 -27.96 63.61 -5.15
N ASP A 830 -26.97 63.95 -5.94
CA ASP A 830 -26.92 65.19 -6.67
C ASP A 830 -28.21 65.40 -7.48
N SER A 831 -28.93 66.48 -7.21
CA SER A 831 -30.18 66.89 -7.85
C SER A 831 -31.42 66.08 -7.53
N LEU A 832 -31.42 65.22 -6.46
CA LEU A 832 -32.59 64.44 -6.06
C LEU A 832 -32.77 64.46 -4.55
N ASP A 833 -33.78 65.25 -4.11
CA ASP A 833 -34.26 65.24 -2.74
C ASP A 833 -35.61 64.51 -2.65
N ILE A 834 -35.69 63.50 -1.79
CA ILE A 834 -36.91 62.73 -1.55
C ILE A 834 -37.38 63.00 -0.15
N GLY A 835 -38.61 63.57 -0.03
CA GLY A 835 -39.27 63.83 1.28
C GLY A 835 -40.57 63.04 1.38
N GLY A 836 -41.10 62.95 2.59
CA GLY A 836 -42.32 62.22 2.88
C GLY A 836 -42.14 61.31 4.09
N ARG A 837 -43.26 60.88 4.68
CA ARG A 837 -43.26 59.97 5.85
C ARG A 837 -43.56 58.56 5.42
N LEU A 838 -42.51 57.70 5.54
CA LEU A 838 -42.57 56.31 5.18
C LEU A 838 -43.15 55.48 6.34
N ASN A 839 -44.19 54.74 6.04
CA ASN A 839 -44.73 53.67 6.90
C ASN A 839 -44.83 52.38 6.04
N GLY A 840 -44.61 51.22 6.64
CA GLY A 840 -44.80 49.94 5.95
C GLY A 840 -43.77 48.90 6.26
N LYS A 841 -43.76 47.83 5.46
CA LYS A 841 -42.93 46.66 5.63
C LYS A 841 -42.28 46.24 4.32
N LEU A 842 -41.06 45.82 4.48
CA LEU A 842 -40.31 45.10 3.48
C LEU A 842 -39.97 43.69 4.00
N ASP A 843 -40.56 42.66 3.38
CA ASP A 843 -40.30 41.28 3.72
C ASP A 843 -39.50 40.62 2.57
N VAL A 844 -38.39 40.00 2.90
CA VAL A 844 -37.57 39.21 1.95
C VAL A 844 -37.47 37.80 2.44
N LEU A 845 -38.25 36.95 1.79
CA LEU A 845 -38.15 35.49 1.98
C LEU A 845 -37.34 34.85 0.87
N GLN A 846 -36.34 34.03 1.22
CA GLN A 846 -35.70 33.11 0.32
C GLN A 846 -35.86 31.68 0.88
N GLU A 847 -36.39 30.78 0.07
CA GLU A 847 -36.57 29.38 0.44
C GLU A 847 -36.05 28.49 -0.70
N LYS A 848 -35.15 27.50 -0.36
CA LYS A 848 -34.52 26.59 -1.34
C LYS A 848 -33.81 27.33 -2.49
N GLY A 849 -33.27 28.51 -2.19
CA GLY A 849 -32.61 29.36 -3.21
C GLY A 849 -33.54 30.27 -4.00
N ALA A 850 -34.85 30.09 -3.94
CA ALA A 850 -35.83 30.96 -4.57
C ALA A 850 -36.21 32.14 -3.63
N TYR A 851 -36.37 33.31 -4.18
CA TYR A 851 -36.70 34.53 -3.44
C TYR A 851 -38.17 34.96 -3.60
N TYR A 852 -38.78 35.39 -2.53
CA TYR A 852 -40.16 35.89 -2.49
C TYR A 852 -40.19 37.25 -1.77
N PRO A 853 -39.70 38.35 -2.41
CA PRO A 853 -39.76 39.66 -1.81
C PRO A 853 -41.22 40.18 -1.85
N ASN A 854 -41.59 40.73 -0.76
CA ASN A 854 -42.90 41.40 -0.65
C ASN A 854 -42.73 42.71 0.09
N THR A 855 -43.21 43.79 -0.52
CA THR A 855 -43.10 45.14 0.02
C THR A 855 -44.47 45.78 0.03
N SER A 856 -44.85 46.32 1.16
CA SER A 856 -46.03 47.15 1.22
C SER A 856 -45.71 48.41 2.03
N MET A 857 -45.67 49.52 1.33
CA MET A 857 -45.23 50.82 1.89
C MET A 857 -46.23 51.92 1.55
N VAL A 858 -46.39 52.80 2.50
CA VAL A 858 -47.15 54.05 2.32
C VAL A 858 -46.21 55.23 2.62
N ILE A 859 -46.15 56.17 1.71
CA ILE A 859 -45.38 57.40 1.86
C ILE A 859 -46.36 58.55 1.92
N ASP A 860 -46.60 59.06 3.10
CA ASP A 860 -47.44 60.23 3.28
C ASP A 860 -46.70 61.51 2.87
N SER A 861 -47.33 62.32 2.05
CA SER A 861 -46.81 63.62 1.55
C SER A 861 -45.48 63.46 0.81
N LEU A 862 -45.41 62.46 -0.10
CA LEU A 862 -44.25 62.27 -0.98
C LEU A 862 -43.93 63.59 -1.72
N ALA A 863 -42.70 64.05 -1.58
CA ALA A 863 -42.16 65.17 -2.30
C ALA A 863 -40.85 64.81 -2.99
N ILE A 864 -40.66 65.25 -4.20
CA ILE A 864 -39.42 65.11 -4.94
C ILE A 864 -38.92 66.51 -5.30
N ASN A 865 -37.68 66.85 -4.93
CA ASN A 865 -37.12 68.20 -5.10
C ASN A 865 -38.05 69.31 -4.62
N ASN A 866 -38.69 69.17 -3.45
CA ASN A 866 -39.66 70.05 -2.83
C ASN A 866 -41.00 70.16 -3.58
N ILE A 867 -41.25 69.40 -4.63
CA ILE A 867 -42.55 69.31 -5.30
C ILE A 867 -43.40 68.28 -4.61
N LEU A 868 -44.46 68.68 -3.97
CA LEU A 868 -45.40 67.78 -3.27
C LEU A 868 -46.25 67.00 -4.31
N LEU A 869 -46.01 65.68 -4.36
CA LEU A 869 -46.71 64.81 -5.28
C LEU A 869 -47.99 64.19 -4.71
N GLY A 870 -48.06 63.98 -3.42
CA GLY A 870 -49.22 63.40 -2.72
C GLY A 870 -48.85 62.20 -1.82
N ASN A 871 -49.84 61.37 -1.49
CA ASN A 871 -49.63 60.15 -0.75
C ASN A 871 -49.40 58.99 -1.68
N MET A 872 -48.30 58.31 -1.54
CA MET A 872 -47.93 57.15 -2.42
C MET A 872 -48.18 55.86 -1.65
N GLN A 873 -48.85 54.95 -2.26
CA GLN A 873 -48.88 53.53 -1.87
C GLN A 873 -48.09 52.72 -2.86
N LEU A 874 -47.21 51.85 -2.35
CA LEU A 874 -46.34 51.02 -3.16
C LEU A 874 -46.38 49.59 -2.65
N ASP A 875 -46.86 48.68 -3.48
CA ASP A 875 -46.81 47.23 -3.24
C ASP A 875 -45.98 46.58 -4.36
N VAL A 876 -44.94 45.87 -3.95
CA VAL A 876 -44.05 45.16 -4.87
C VAL A 876 -43.92 43.74 -4.43
N SER A 877 -44.15 42.81 -5.34
CA SER A 877 -43.86 41.38 -5.13
C SER A 877 -42.97 40.84 -6.24
N GLY A 878 -42.03 39.97 -5.89
CA GLY A 878 -41.07 39.38 -6.81
C GLY A 878 -41.33 37.91 -7.05
N ASN A 879 -40.93 37.38 -8.19
CA ASN A 879 -40.96 35.97 -8.49
C ASN A 879 -39.80 35.20 -7.82
N GLU A 880 -39.90 33.89 -7.84
CA GLU A 880 -38.92 32.94 -7.18
C GLU A 880 -37.44 33.17 -7.53
N ASN A 881 -37.14 33.74 -8.69
CA ASN A 881 -35.79 33.95 -9.16
C ASN A 881 -35.33 35.41 -9.12
N LEU A 882 -36.12 36.34 -8.54
CA LEU A 882 -35.86 37.76 -8.57
C LEU A 882 -35.67 38.35 -9.99
N THR A 883 -36.23 37.70 -10.99
CA THR A 883 -36.11 38.12 -12.40
C THR A 883 -37.32 38.94 -12.86
N ASN A 884 -38.43 38.82 -12.17
CA ASN A 884 -39.67 39.54 -12.46
C ASN A 884 -40.30 40.06 -11.18
N TYR A 885 -40.64 41.33 -11.17
CA TYR A 885 -41.30 42.01 -10.04
C TYR A 885 -42.61 42.58 -10.53
N THR A 886 -43.68 42.22 -9.87
CA THR A 886 -44.97 42.89 -10.09
C THR A 886 -45.03 44.08 -9.17
N VAL A 887 -45.31 45.26 -9.73
CA VAL A 887 -45.37 46.56 -9.07
C VAL A 887 -46.78 47.10 -9.18
N ASN A 888 -47.34 47.50 -8.05
CA ASN A 888 -48.56 48.28 -7.97
C ASN A 888 -48.24 49.54 -7.17
N ALA A 889 -48.29 50.68 -7.81
CA ALA A 889 -48.08 51.98 -7.19
C ALA A 889 -49.21 52.90 -7.49
N SER A 890 -49.70 53.58 -6.48
CA SER A 890 -50.70 54.59 -6.66
C SER A 890 -50.30 55.87 -5.92
N LEU A 891 -50.58 56.98 -6.50
CA LEU A 891 -50.32 58.32 -5.94
C LEU A 891 -51.63 59.09 -5.81
N LEU A 892 -52.04 59.38 -4.60
CA LEU A 892 -53.24 60.13 -4.27
C LEU A 892 -52.90 61.58 -3.86
N LYS A 893 -53.48 62.55 -4.53
CA LYS A 893 -53.38 63.95 -4.15
C LYS A 893 -54.82 64.53 -4.02
N ASP A 894 -55.12 65.12 -2.83
CA ASP A 894 -56.42 65.64 -2.55
C ASP A 894 -57.56 64.62 -2.81
N GLU A 895 -57.42 63.39 -2.36
CA GLU A 895 -58.33 62.25 -2.54
C GLU A 895 -58.56 61.84 -4.02
N ILE A 896 -57.76 62.35 -4.97
CA ILE A 896 -57.82 61.98 -6.39
C ILE A 896 -56.56 61.13 -6.66
N GLU A 897 -56.74 59.97 -7.25
CA GLU A 897 -55.64 59.15 -7.79
C GLU A 897 -55.03 59.88 -8.99
N SER A 898 -53.92 60.52 -8.77
CA SER A 898 -53.20 61.28 -9.79
C SER A 898 -52.30 60.47 -10.66
N LEU A 899 -51.85 59.35 -10.18
CA LEU A 899 -51.04 58.37 -10.88
C LEU A 899 -51.38 56.94 -10.35
N SER A 900 -51.59 56.02 -11.26
CA SER A 900 -51.61 54.59 -10.98
C SER A 900 -50.61 53.90 -11.94
N ALA A 901 -49.74 53.06 -11.38
CA ALA A 901 -48.78 52.29 -12.17
C ALA A 901 -48.90 50.84 -11.76
N THR A 902 -49.23 49.98 -12.72
CA THR A 902 -49.32 48.53 -12.49
C THR A 902 -48.57 47.80 -13.59
N GLY A 903 -47.85 46.75 -13.28
CA GLY A 903 -47.17 45.95 -14.28
C GLY A 903 -45.97 45.22 -13.77
N ASP A 904 -45.10 44.80 -14.63
CA ASP A 904 -43.97 43.98 -14.34
C ASP A 904 -42.61 44.61 -14.73
N ILE A 905 -41.62 44.44 -13.89
CA ILE A 905 -40.25 44.81 -14.10
C ILE A 905 -39.44 43.50 -14.22
N ASN A 906 -38.87 43.25 -15.40
CA ASN A 906 -38.02 42.10 -15.65
C ASN A 906 -36.56 42.49 -15.66
N VAL A 907 -35.74 41.90 -14.78
CA VAL A 907 -34.29 42.19 -14.66
C VAL A 907 -33.41 41.06 -15.21
N LYS A 908 -33.99 40.13 -15.99
CA LYS A 908 -33.23 39.00 -16.55
C LYS A 908 -32.26 39.52 -17.64
N GLY A 909 -30.96 39.28 -17.50
CA GLY A 909 -29.92 39.60 -18.50
C GLY A 909 -29.23 40.94 -18.29
N GLY A 910 -29.31 41.56 -17.13
CA GLY A 910 -28.50 42.75 -16.75
C GLY A 910 -29.00 44.11 -17.28
N GLN A 911 -30.02 44.12 -18.13
CA GLN A 911 -30.78 45.34 -18.47
C GLN A 911 -32.24 45.14 -18.09
N PRO A 912 -32.81 45.97 -17.18
CA PRO A 912 -34.22 45.86 -16.81
C PRO A 912 -35.11 46.25 -18.00
N THR A 913 -36.08 45.38 -18.24
CA THR A 913 -37.22 45.73 -19.13
C THR A 913 -38.42 46.05 -18.21
N ILE A 914 -39.03 47.16 -18.46
CA ILE A 914 -40.13 47.70 -17.67
C ILE A 914 -41.38 47.66 -18.55
N ASP A 915 -42.37 46.91 -18.11
CA ASP A 915 -43.68 46.87 -18.74
C ASP A 915 -44.73 47.31 -17.66
N LEU A 916 -44.92 48.62 -17.57
CA LEU A 916 -45.81 49.25 -16.62
C LEU A 916 -46.90 49.97 -17.41
N ASP A 917 -48.13 49.67 -17.03
CA ASP A 917 -49.29 50.45 -17.43
C ASP A 917 -49.44 51.62 -16.43
N ILE A 918 -49.20 52.86 -16.95
CA ILE A 918 -49.19 54.07 -16.14
C ILE A 918 -50.34 54.94 -16.57
N ASP A 919 -51.32 55.07 -15.67
CA ASP A 919 -52.43 56.01 -15.83
C ASP A 919 -52.16 57.33 -15.07
N LEU A 920 -52.08 58.44 -15.79
CA LEU A 920 -51.83 59.78 -15.28
C LEU A 920 -53.11 60.64 -15.42
N GLN A 921 -53.89 60.78 -14.35
CA GLN A 921 -55.14 61.47 -14.40
C GLN A 921 -55.02 62.99 -14.18
N LYS A 922 -54.17 63.45 -13.22
CA LYS A 922 -53.85 64.86 -12.93
C LYS A 922 -52.47 65.01 -12.30
N LEU A 923 -51.41 65.20 -13.04
CA LEU A 923 -50.11 65.60 -12.54
C LEU A 923 -49.91 67.09 -12.77
N ASN A 924 -49.95 67.93 -11.72
CA ASN A 924 -49.58 69.31 -11.83
C ASN A 924 -48.04 69.43 -11.77
N MET A 925 -47.41 69.68 -12.88
CA MET A 925 -45.94 69.80 -13.03
C MET A 925 -45.48 71.28 -12.96
N ALA A 926 -46.23 72.18 -12.38
CA ALA A 926 -45.84 73.61 -12.21
C ALA A 926 -45.19 73.85 -10.87
#